data_b102bf9cd954108fced8e9cb2252f00d
#
_entry.id   b102bf9cd954108fced8e9cb2252f00d
#
_cell.length_a   1.000
_cell.length_b   1.000
_cell.length_c   1.000
_cell.angle_alpha   90.00
_cell.angle_beta   90.00
_cell.angle_gamma   90.00
#
_symmetry.space_group_name_H-M   'P 1'
#
loop_
_entity.id
_entity.type
_entity.pdbx_description
1 polymer ?
#
loop_
_entity_poly.entity_id
_entity_poly.type
_entity_poly.pdbx_seq_one_letter_code
_entity_poly.pdbx_strand_id
1 'polypeptide(L)'
;DAMGILFTAPGSTPELRPFTTNNNNDFAFEGELPAQSGAWQYMAFYPHATVNGTKASIPFGNLRTQSGNAFNCASDALAAPILSFANAEPGKTDEGDPVRFTLNRLTSILNLEVKGGDNADKVRYLLLTSENETQTLSAASIDFDISDMGSGLAFSQTAPSNLIALGFEQGTAPDANDINAFFNIMPGSYDKLTVDVITAPRIGTVAIERGADKPFAAGKLYKRAETPVFAPLEAPSFDWPGHEIDQAHEITVDDNNQLTYSAAINIHVPGGIAGLEVDVSSPVLSMLGISKLDLFNDSDVIEEISFADLGLSCQTEIQYKKECVFDITALVPMILLLDVKVTDLAGQVTEQSLTFTAPALVRVDQTDLWKNTVSLTISNQFADAGSVVPEYRIKGESAWNAASVSGPNDDGSRTALISPDWTTGTNEARLTIHSVDPKTGIFARKSYEYRLLADGATVASGEFTPKNNNGDVIPNAGMESWSTKSMKKMFSGSANVPYPNAYMTSSGTDKLCTQATYPGMVGDYCAQLAAKYAVIAFAAGNLYTGDFVMDGTVGYAQFGQPYTYSARPAALKLKYAAEIGEINRVKNDPPVSTGIDKGRIFVCIVEWSDRHAVQSGTTVDKTTFWDPETVSSLNEGKIIGYGPAYITESHTGSMKDLALPIVYYEKTDTPPTG
;
A
#
# COMPACT_ATOMS: atom_id res chain seq x y z
N ASP A 1 -12.93 -46.14 29.61
CA ASP A 1 -12.56 -44.99 30.47
C ASP A 1 -11.37 -45.40 31.35
N ALA A 2 -10.48 -44.45 31.61
CA ALA A 2 -9.32 -44.64 32.46
C ALA A 2 -9.33 -43.64 33.62
N MET A 3 -9.05 -44.12 34.81
CA MET A 3 -8.81 -43.33 35.98
C MET A 3 -7.35 -43.41 36.37
N GLY A 4 -6.71 -42.32 36.70
CA GLY A 4 -5.35 -42.31 37.24
C GLY A 4 -5.37 -42.49 38.76
N ILE A 5 -4.63 -43.47 39.28
CA ILE A 5 -4.43 -43.59 40.71
C ILE A 5 -2.98 -43.27 41.01
N LEU A 6 -2.79 -42.25 41.84
CA LEU A 6 -1.49 -41.84 42.34
C LEU A 6 -1.22 -42.60 43.65
N PHE A 7 -0.09 -43.26 43.67
CA PHE A 7 0.47 -43.97 44.84
C PHE A 7 1.61 -43.16 45.42
N THR A 8 1.52 -42.87 46.70
CA THR A 8 2.63 -42.19 47.40
C THR A 8 2.91 -42.91 48.73
N ALA A 9 4.16 -42.98 49.11
CA ALA A 9 4.60 -43.46 50.43
C ALA A 9 5.75 -42.58 50.94
N PRO A 10 5.94 -42.45 52.25
CA PRO A 10 7.04 -41.69 52.79
C PRO A 10 8.40 -42.16 52.23
N GLY A 11 9.11 -41.23 51.62
CA GLY A 11 10.42 -41.48 51.02
C GLY A 11 10.43 -42.15 49.66
N SER A 12 9.26 -42.36 49.04
CA SER A 12 9.13 -42.85 47.65
C SER A 12 8.81 -41.72 46.68
N THR A 13 9.16 -41.93 45.42
CA THR A 13 8.68 -41.04 44.34
C THR A 13 7.21 -41.40 44.09
N PRO A 14 6.32 -40.40 43.97
CA PRO A 14 4.92 -40.63 43.60
C PRO A 14 4.82 -41.34 42.25
N GLU A 15 3.96 -42.37 42.18
CA GLU A 15 3.77 -43.15 40.96
C GLU A 15 2.30 -43.14 40.54
N LEU A 16 2.01 -42.60 39.35
CA LEU A 16 0.66 -42.58 38.76
C LEU A 16 0.48 -43.81 37.87
N ARG A 17 -0.56 -44.59 38.19
CA ARG A 17 -0.94 -45.80 37.41
C ARG A 17 -2.31 -45.61 36.78
N PRO A 18 -2.49 -46.06 35.52
CA PRO A 18 -3.82 -46.09 34.91
C PRO A 18 -4.61 -47.30 35.41
N PHE A 19 -5.86 -47.04 35.75
CA PHE A 19 -6.85 -48.07 36.04
C PHE A 19 -7.98 -47.98 35.05
N THR A 20 -8.38 -49.05 34.43
CA THR A 20 -9.40 -49.12 33.39
C THR A 20 -10.57 -49.95 33.83
N THR A 21 -11.76 -49.61 33.37
CA THR A 21 -12.96 -50.39 33.60
C THR A 21 -13.33 -51.22 32.37
N ASN A 22 -13.59 -52.48 32.56
CA ASN A 22 -14.08 -53.39 31.53
C ASN A 22 -15.61 -53.48 31.49
N ASN A 23 -16.31 -52.87 32.46
CA ASN A 23 -17.76 -52.91 32.57
C ASN A 23 -18.33 -51.57 32.97
N ASN A 24 -19.11 -50.97 32.07
CA ASN A 24 -19.72 -49.65 32.26
C ASN A 24 -20.73 -49.54 33.40
N ASN A 25 -21.11 -50.66 34.00
CA ASN A 25 -22.18 -50.69 35.03
C ASN A 25 -21.67 -50.78 36.48
N ASP A 26 -20.44 -51.22 36.71
CA ASP A 26 -19.97 -51.50 38.06
C ASP A 26 -19.08 -50.42 38.67
N PHE A 27 -18.67 -49.43 37.89
CA PHE A 27 -17.70 -48.40 38.33
C PHE A 27 -16.44 -48.97 39.01
N ALA A 28 -16.08 -50.24 38.66
CA ALA A 28 -14.89 -50.88 39.13
C ALA A 28 -13.77 -50.66 38.12
N PHE A 29 -12.61 -50.22 38.62
CA PHE A 29 -11.41 -49.99 37.81
C PHE A 29 -10.34 -50.96 38.26
N GLU A 30 -9.65 -51.57 37.32
CA GLU A 30 -8.56 -52.52 37.54
C GLU A 30 -7.28 -52.00 36.93
N GLY A 31 -6.15 -52.21 37.60
CA GLY A 31 -4.83 -51.79 37.12
C GLY A 31 -3.72 -52.41 37.93
N GLU A 32 -2.49 -52.18 37.49
CA GLU A 32 -1.31 -52.71 38.15
C GLU A 32 -0.91 -51.87 39.37
N LEU A 33 -0.61 -52.52 40.48
CA LEU A 33 -0.09 -51.91 41.69
C LEU A 33 1.41 -51.64 41.56
N PRO A 34 1.98 -50.65 42.28
CA PRO A 34 3.42 -50.46 42.36
C PRO A 34 4.14 -51.72 42.90
N ALA A 35 5.33 -51.94 42.38
CA ALA A 35 6.12 -53.14 42.77
C ALA A 35 6.63 -53.13 44.22
N GLN A 36 6.60 -52.01 44.91
CA GLN A 36 7.01 -51.91 46.31
C GLN A 36 5.87 -52.17 47.25
N SER A 37 6.07 -53.01 48.24
CA SER A 37 5.16 -53.20 49.37
C SER A 37 5.34 -52.10 50.40
N GLY A 38 4.26 -51.51 50.90
CA GLY A 38 4.30 -50.46 51.95
C GLY A 38 2.96 -49.84 52.25
N ALA A 39 2.92 -48.91 53.19
CA ALA A 39 1.73 -48.10 53.47
C ALA A 39 1.63 -47.00 52.42
N TRP A 40 0.72 -47.18 51.48
CA TRP A 40 0.46 -46.23 50.41
C TRP A 40 -0.62 -45.24 50.81
N GLN A 41 -0.48 -43.98 50.39
CA GLN A 41 -1.56 -43.03 50.25
C GLN A 41 -2.04 -43.06 48.79
N TYR A 42 -3.33 -43.02 48.58
CA TYR A 42 -3.95 -43.14 47.27
C TYR A 42 -4.69 -41.89 46.93
N MET A 43 -4.57 -41.48 45.67
CA MET A 43 -5.35 -40.34 45.13
C MET A 43 -5.82 -40.75 43.74
N ALA A 44 -7.12 -40.58 43.50
CA ALA A 44 -7.72 -40.90 42.21
C ALA A 44 -7.99 -39.63 41.43
N PHE A 45 -7.61 -39.62 40.16
CA PHE A 45 -7.87 -38.56 39.19
C PHE A 45 -8.73 -39.09 38.04
N TYR A 46 -9.79 -38.37 37.72
CA TYR A 46 -10.60 -38.67 36.55
C TYR A 46 -10.91 -37.38 35.80
N PRO A 47 -10.65 -37.29 34.50
CA PRO A 47 -9.88 -38.27 33.71
C PRO A 47 -8.44 -38.46 34.19
N HIS A 48 -7.72 -39.38 33.56
CA HIS A 48 -6.34 -39.72 33.91
C HIS A 48 -5.44 -38.47 33.86
N ALA A 49 -4.75 -38.16 34.96
CA ALA A 49 -3.80 -37.05 35.04
C ALA A 49 -2.44 -37.45 34.43
N THR A 50 -1.67 -36.45 34.04
CA THR A 50 -0.23 -36.60 33.75
C THR A 50 0.57 -36.10 34.94
N VAL A 51 1.66 -36.79 35.31
CA VAL A 51 2.53 -36.40 36.41
C VAL A 51 3.90 -35.98 35.88
N ASN A 52 4.34 -34.81 36.29
CA ASN A 52 5.67 -34.30 36.02
C ASN A 52 6.27 -33.75 37.33
N GLY A 53 7.26 -34.47 37.92
CA GLY A 53 7.82 -34.13 39.22
C GLY A 53 6.78 -34.15 40.33
N THR A 54 6.57 -33.04 41.00
CA THR A 54 5.58 -32.85 42.08
C THR A 54 4.22 -32.35 41.58
N LYS A 55 4.01 -32.29 40.28
CA LYS A 55 2.81 -31.73 39.65
C LYS A 55 2.00 -32.81 38.95
N ALA A 56 0.73 -32.94 39.28
CA ALA A 56 -0.24 -33.72 38.52
C ALA A 56 -1.17 -32.78 37.76
N SER A 57 -1.36 -32.99 36.46
CA SER A 57 -2.12 -32.11 35.58
C SER A 57 -3.27 -32.86 34.90
N ILE A 58 -4.47 -32.33 34.97
CA ILE A 58 -5.67 -32.83 34.26
C ILE A 58 -6.01 -31.84 33.15
N PRO A 59 -6.13 -32.26 31.89
CA PRO A 59 -6.54 -31.41 30.79
C PRO A 59 -7.93 -30.80 31.03
N PHE A 60 -8.05 -29.49 30.79
CA PHE A 60 -9.31 -28.77 30.90
C PHE A 60 -9.45 -27.68 29.83
N GLY A 61 -9.07 -28.01 28.61
CA GLY A 61 -8.99 -27.09 27.47
C GLY A 61 -10.29 -26.37 27.14
N ASN A 62 -10.20 -25.36 26.34
CA ASN A 62 -11.32 -24.53 25.91
C ASN A 62 -12.03 -25.06 24.64
N LEU A 63 -11.46 -26.05 23.95
CA LEU A 63 -12.13 -26.76 22.87
C LEU A 63 -12.72 -28.06 23.38
N ARG A 64 -14.01 -28.24 23.16
CA ARG A 64 -14.78 -29.42 23.64
C ARG A 64 -15.56 -30.05 22.50
N THR A 65 -15.89 -31.31 22.64
CA THR A 65 -16.71 -32.06 21.68
C THR A 65 -17.84 -32.80 22.37
N GLN A 66 -19.02 -32.74 21.79
CA GLN A 66 -20.22 -33.45 22.27
C GLN A 66 -20.80 -34.33 21.17
N SER A 67 -21.35 -35.49 21.52
CA SER A 67 -22.02 -36.38 20.57
C SER A 67 -23.50 -36.04 20.52
N GLY A 68 -23.93 -35.29 19.52
CA GLY A 68 -25.32 -34.87 19.35
C GLY A 68 -25.88 -34.16 20.58
N ASN A 69 -27.10 -34.48 20.95
CA ASN A 69 -27.77 -33.98 22.16
C ASN A 69 -27.53 -34.83 23.41
N ALA A 70 -26.62 -35.80 23.33
CA ALA A 70 -26.33 -36.69 24.43
C ALA A 70 -25.42 -36.04 25.48
N PHE A 71 -25.66 -36.33 26.75
CA PHE A 71 -24.76 -35.95 27.82
C PHE A 71 -23.45 -36.72 27.69
N ASN A 72 -22.40 -36.03 27.33
CA ASN A 72 -21.06 -36.59 27.19
C ASN A 72 -20.02 -35.66 27.83
N CYS A 73 -19.72 -35.90 29.08
CA CYS A 73 -18.69 -35.17 29.80
C CYS A 73 -17.37 -35.98 29.92
N ALA A 74 -17.21 -37.08 29.19
CA ALA A 74 -16.06 -37.97 29.37
C ALA A 74 -14.76 -37.34 28.88
N SER A 75 -14.83 -36.43 27.88
CA SER A 75 -13.66 -35.68 27.37
C SER A 75 -13.29 -34.47 28.22
N ASP A 76 -14.13 -34.11 29.18
CA ASP A 76 -13.94 -32.91 29.99
C ASP A 76 -13.27 -33.28 31.32
N ALA A 77 -12.32 -32.45 31.76
CA ALA A 77 -11.72 -32.60 33.07
C ALA A 77 -12.77 -32.49 34.16
N LEU A 78 -13.18 -33.60 34.72
CA LEU A 78 -14.38 -33.65 35.51
C LEU A 78 -14.19 -33.57 36.99
N ALA A 79 -13.14 -34.15 37.51
CA ALA A 79 -12.94 -34.16 38.94
C ALA A 79 -11.56 -34.66 39.30
N ALA A 80 -10.99 -34.08 40.26
CA ALA A 80 -9.90 -34.68 40.97
C ALA A 80 -10.35 -34.87 42.41
N PRO A 81 -10.91 -35.97 42.75
CA PRO A 81 -11.20 -36.22 44.15
C PRO A 81 -9.95 -36.71 44.81
N ILE A 82 -9.82 -36.23 45.99
CA ILE A 82 -8.72 -36.62 46.86
C ILE A 82 -9.32 -37.64 47.84
N LEU A 83 -8.80 -38.81 47.78
CA LEU A 83 -8.97 -39.74 48.87
C LEU A 83 -7.58 -40.12 49.39
N SER A 84 -7.22 -39.55 50.50
CA SER A 84 -6.05 -39.94 51.24
C SER A 84 -6.47 -41.12 52.14
N PHE A 85 -5.89 -42.29 51.86
CA PHE A 85 -5.93 -43.37 52.83
C PHE A 85 -4.75 -43.24 53.80
N ALA A 86 -4.98 -42.59 54.87
CA ALA A 86 -3.99 -42.42 55.93
C ALA A 86 -3.57 -43.72 56.61
N ASN A 87 -4.30 -44.85 56.42
CA ASN A 87 -4.05 -46.09 57.12
C ASN A 87 -4.48 -47.33 56.28
N ALA A 88 -4.05 -47.47 55.03
CA ALA A 88 -3.99 -48.81 54.51
C ALA A 88 -2.94 -49.55 55.32
N GLU A 89 -3.34 -50.61 56.06
CA GLU A 89 -2.38 -51.36 56.85
C GLU A 89 -1.20 -51.83 55.97
N PRO A 90 0.05 -51.66 56.39
CA PRO A 90 1.18 -52.06 55.63
C PRO A 90 1.04 -53.52 55.26
N GLY A 91 1.04 -53.85 53.95
CA GLY A 91 1.00 -55.20 53.45
C GLY A 91 -0.34 -55.78 53.11
N LYS A 92 -1.45 -55.05 53.23
CA LYS A 92 -2.75 -55.46 52.66
C LYS A 92 -2.95 -54.89 51.27
N THR A 93 -2.17 -55.33 50.35
CA THR A 93 -2.53 -55.41 48.93
C THR A 93 -3.06 -56.82 48.65
N ASP A 94 -3.87 -57.39 49.55
CA ASP A 94 -4.46 -58.69 49.30
C ASP A 94 -5.46 -58.59 48.15
N GLU A 95 -5.21 -59.43 47.17
CA GLU A 95 -6.18 -59.72 46.13
C GLU A 95 -7.55 -59.94 46.78
N GLY A 96 -8.44 -58.94 46.61
CA GLY A 96 -9.82 -59.07 47.02
C GLY A 96 -10.47 -57.97 47.85
N ASP A 97 -9.75 -57.03 48.43
CA ASP A 97 -10.38 -55.92 49.16
C ASP A 97 -10.42 -54.63 48.29
N PRO A 98 -11.58 -54.30 47.66
CA PRO A 98 -11.68 -53.13 46.80
C PRO A 98 -11.53 -51.85 47.59
N VAL A 99 -10.62 -50.97 47.12
CA VAL A 99 -10.49 -49.58 47.60
C VAL A 99 -11.61 -48.75 47.01
N ARG A 100 -12.38 -48.07 47.84
CA ARG A 100 -13.50 -47.22 47.38
C ARG A 100 -13.09 -45.75 47.35
N PHE A 101 -13.27 -45.11 46.20
CA PHE A 101 -13.10 -43.68 46.03
C PHE A 101 -14.41 -42.98 45.91
N THR A 102 -14.58 -41.87 46.63
CA THR A 102 -15.68 -40.93 46.40
C THR A 102 -15.18 -39.78 45.55
N LEU A 103 -15.51 -39.80 44.27
CA LEU A 103 -15.12 -38.76 43.35
C LEU A 103 -15.97 -37.52 43.55
N ASN A 104 -15.31 -36.39 43.85
CA ASN A 104 -15.95 -35.09 43.96
C ASN A 104 -15.65 -34.28 42.70
N ARG A 105 -16.67 -33.87 41.97
CA ARG A 105 -16.51 -33.02 40.80
C ARG A 105 -16.01 -31.64 41.22
N LEU A 106 -14.92 -31.20 40.61
CA LEU A 106 -14.33 -29.87 40.83
C LEU A 106 -15.05 -28.79 40.04
N THR A 107 -15.75 -29.14 38.99
CA THR A 107 -16.38 -28.25 38.03
C THR A 107 -17.90 -28.19 38.16
N SER A 108 -18.51 -27.20 37.56
CA SER A 108 -19.96 -27.06 37.40
C SER A 108 -20.36 -27.42 35.97
N ILE A 109 -21.60 -27.88 35.78
CA ILE A 109 -22.15 -28.10 34.46
C ILE A 109 -23.23 -27.05 34.19
N LEU A 110 -23.06 -26.32 33.09
CA LEU A 110 -24.10 -25.49 32.48
C LEU A 110 -24.74 -26.29 31.34
N ASN A 111 -26.01 -26.56 31.42
CA ASN A 111 -26.81 -27.18 30.36
C ASN A 111 -27.65 -26.13 29.66
N LEU A 112 -27.42 -25.93 28.38
CA LEU A 112 -28.23 -25.07 27.52
C LEU A 112 -29.22 -25.94 26.71
N GLU A 113 -30.52 -25.70 26.89
CA GLU A 113 -31.58 -26.28 26.08
C GLU A 113 -32.15 -25.22 25.13
N VAL A 114 -32.15 -25.50 23.83
CA VAL A 114 -32.88 -24.72 22.83
C VAL A 114 -33.96 -25.58 22.23
N LYS A 115 -35.21 -25.12 22.32
CA LYS A 115 -36.39 -25.84 21.80
C LYS A 115 -37.25 -24.88 21.00
N GLY A 116 -37.35 -25.12 19.71
CA GLY A 116 -38.09 -24.28 18.77
C GLY A 116 -37.27 -23.11 18.21
N GLY A 117 -37.93 -22.27 17.44
CA GLY A 117 -37.30 -21.19 16.68
C GLY A 117 -37.26 -21.49 15.19
N ASP A 118 -36.83 -20.49 14.39
CA ASP A 118 -36.96 -20.52 12.93
C ASP A 118 -35.71 -21.08 12.22
N ASN A 119 -34.63 -21.40 12.97
CA ASN A 119 -33.39 -21.88 12.38
C ASN A 119 -33.25 -23.40 12.57
N ALA A 120 -33.38 -24.15 11.48
CA ALA A 120 -33.16 -25.58 11.41
C ALA A 120 -31.76 -25.94 10.80
N ASP A 121 -30.87 -24.96 10.63
CA ASP A 121 -29.50 -25.22 10.17
C ASP A 121 -28.74 -26.04 11.21
N LYS A 122 -27.81 -26.87 10.75
CA LYS A 122 -26.91 -27.61 11.61
C LYS A 122 -25.98 -26.69 12.38
N VAL A 123 -25.88 -26.90 13.69
CA VAL A 123 -24.93 -26.19 14.54
C VAL A 123 -23.50 -26.58 14.14
N ARG A 124 -22.61 -25.60 13.96
CA ARG A 124 -21.20 -25.81 13.82
C ARG A 124 -20.50 -25.84 15.16
N TYR A 125 -20.70 -24.78 15.92
CA TYR A 125 -20.15 -24.61 17.27
C TYR A 125 -21.11 -23.86 18.17
N LEU A 126 -20.95 -24.06 19.47
CA LEU A 126 -21.47 -23.21 20.51
C LEU A 126 -20.29 -22.54 21.21
N LEU A 127 -20.25 -21.22 21.24
CA LEU A 127 -19.19 -20.46 21.91
C LEU A 127 -19.73 -19.86 23.20
N LEU A 128 -19.33 -20.42 24.34
CA LEU A 128 -19.61 -19.87 25.66
C LEU A 128 -18.52 -18.91 26.06
N THR A 129 -18.88 -17.69 26.40
CA THR A 129 -17.93 -16.62 26.78
C THR A 129 -18.37 -15.96 28.09
N SER A 130 -17.46 -15.71 29.02
CA SER A 130 -17.65 -14.75 30.11
C SER A 130 -17.24 -13.35 29.60
N GLU A 131 -18.14 -12.36 29.71
CA GLU A 131 -17.86 -10.99 29.32
C GLU A 131 -16.71 -10.35 30.13
N ASN A 132 -16.51 -10.84 31.35
CA ASN A 132 -15.39 -10.42 32.16
C ASN A 132 -14.20 -11.38 31.95
N GLU A 133 -13.16 -10.92 31.27
CA GLU A 133 -11.98 -11.73 30.92
C GLU A 133 -11.22 -12.31 32.12
N THR A 134 -11.37 -11.71 33.30
CA THR A 134 -10.76 -12.22 34.55
C THR A 134 -11.53 -13.40 35.16
N GLN A 135 -12.73 -13.68 34.67
CA GLN A 135 -13.59 -14.79 35.14
C GLN A 135 -13.38 -15.99 34.23
N THR A 136 -12.56 -16.90 34.63
CA THR A 136 -12.14 -18.05 33.83
C THR A 136 -13.19 -19.17 33.79
N LEU A 137 -13.49 -19.67 32.61
CA LEU A 137 -14.40 -20.79 32.35
C LEU A 137 -13.66 -22.11 32.19
N SER A 138 -12.47 -22.07 31.64
CA SER A 138 -11.60 -23.20 31.30
C SER A 138 -10.13 -22.87 31.54
N ALA A 139 -9.26 -23.85 31.35
CA ALA A 139 -7.81 -23.67 31.38
C ALA A 139 -7.17 -24.78 30.55
N ALA A 140 -5.93 -24.62 30.09
CA ALA A 140 -5.24 -25.71 29.39
C ALA A 140 -5.15 -26.95 30.30
N SER A 141 -4.88 -26.73 31.60
CA SER A 141 -4.92 -27.79 32.62
C SER A 141 -5.31 -27.27 33.99
N ILE A 142 -5.87 -28.18 34.81
CA ILE A 142 -6.00 -28.02 36.26
C ILE A 142 -4.85 -28.79 36.87
N ASP A 143 -4.06 -28.11 37.68
CA ASP A 143 -2.79 -28.62 38.19
C ASP A 143 -2.79 -28.73 39.71
N PHE A 144 -2.29 -29.84 40.22
CA PHE A 144 -2.22 -30.16 41.65
C PHE A 144 -0.76 -30.33 42.05
N ASP A 145 -0.39 -29.74 43.19
CA ASP A 145 0.88 -30.06 43.84
C ASP A 145 0.71 -31.33 44.68
N ILE A 146 1.37 -32.40 44.26
CA ILE A 146 1.30 -33.72 44.90
C ILE A 146 2.42 -33.95 45.93
N SER A 147 3.23 -32.95 46.22
CA SER A 147 4.31 -33.03 47.22
C SER A 147 3.78 -33.03 48.65
N ASP A 148 2.61 -32.43 48.92
CA ASP A 148 1.95 -32.39 50.24
C ASP A 148 0.46 -32.81 50.10
N MET A 149 0.23 -34.08 50.28
CA MET A 149 -1.13 -34.64 50.21
C MET A 149 -1.92 -34.62 51.55
N GLY A 150 -1.31 -34.05 52.61
CA GLY A 150 -1.89 -34.18 53.95
C GLY A 150 -2.99 -33.17 54.27
N SER A 151 -3.14 -32.05 53.58
CA SER A 151 -4.02 -30.92 53.98
C SER A 151 -5.13 -30.57 52.99
N GLY A 152 -5.40 -31.40 51.99
CA GLY A 152 -6.29 -31.11 50.87
C GLY A 152 -5.57 -30.40 49.74
N LEU A 153 -5.65 -30.92 48.53
CA LEU A 153 -4.93 -30.39 47.39
C LEU A 153 -5.53 -29.05 46.95
N ALA A 154 -4.74 -28.02 47.05
CA ALA A 154 -4.98 -26.81 46.27
C ALA A 154 -4.68 -27.09 44.80
N PHE A 155 -5.47 -26.52 43.93
CA PHE A 155 -5.18 -26.57 42.49
C PHE A 155 -4.93 -25.18 41.93
N SER A 156 -4.17 -25.14 40.88
CA SER A 156 -3.94 -23.95 40.06
C SER A 156 -4.40 -24.21 38.62
N GLN A 157 -4.41 -23.18 37.80
CA GLN A 157 -4.78 -23.26 36.39
C GLN A 157 -3.61 -22.82 35.53
N THR A 158 -3.32 -23.59 34.50
CA THR A 158 -2.35 -23.19 33.46
C THR A 158 -3.12 -22.68 32.26
N ALA A 159 -2.73 -21.52 31.71
CA ALA A 159 -3.39 -20.84 30.60
C ALA A 159 -4.93 -20.75 30.76
N PRO A 160 -5.41 -20.00 31.76
CA PRO A 160 -6.84 -19.85 32.01
C PRO A 160 -7.52 -19.11 30.85
N SER A 161 -8.75 -19.49 30.53
CA SER A 161 -9.54 -18.88 29.45
C SER A 161 -10.96 -18.54 29.92
N ASN A 162 -11.48 -17.41 29.47
CA ASN A 162 -12.83 -16.94 29.72
C ASN A 162 -13.85 -17.46 28.70
N LEU A 163 -13.47 -18.44 27.86
CA LEU A 163 -14.33 -18.99 26.81
C LEU A 163 -14.18 -20.50 26.67
N ILE A 164 -15.23 -21.13 26.09
CA ILE A 164 -15.26 -22.53 25.69
C ILE A 164 -15.94 -22.65 24.34
N ALA A 165 -15.27 -23.25 23.36
CA ALA A 165 -15.83 -23.61 22.07
C ALA A 165 -16.28 -25.10 22.13
N LEU A 166 -17.59 -25.35 21.96
CA LEU A 166 -18.16 -26.68 21.94
C LEU A 166 -18.55 -27.05 20.51
N GLY A 167 -17.82 -27.99 19.94
CA GLY A 167 -18.18 -28.61 18.67
C GLY A 167 -18.95 -29.90 18.83
N PHE A 168 -19.25 -30.55 17.70
CA PHE A 168 -19.97 -31.84 17.70
C PHE A 168 -19.17 -32.89 16.93
N GLU A 169 -19.24 -34.14 17.38
CA GLU A 169 -18.67 -35.26 16.63
C GLU A 169 -19.26 -35.32 15.23
N GLN A 170 -18.47 -35.80 14.30
CA GLN A 170 -18.83 -35.83 12.89
C GLN A 170 -20.17 -36.50 12.65
N GLY A 171 -21.09 -35.80 12.03
CA GLY A 171 -22.43 -36.30 11.69
C GLY A 171 -23.46 -36.29 12.83
N THR A 172 -23.08 -35.82 14.03
CA THR A 172 -23.98 -35.78 15.19
C THR A 172 -24.50 -34.38 15.52
N ALA A 173 -24.07 -33.35 14.81
CA ALA A 173 -24.46 -31.96 15.07
C ALA A 173 -26.01 -31.81 15.10
N PRO A 174 -26.62 -31.22 16.15
CA PRO A 174 -28.04 -30.96 16.24
C PRO A 174 -28.47 -29.84 15.30
N ASP A 175 -29.77 -29.72 15.09
CA ASP A 175 -30.37 -28.53 14.48
C ASP A 175 -30.38 -27.38 15.50
N ALA A 176 -30.19 -26.16 15.03
CA ALA A 176 -30.09 -24.99 15.90
C ALA A 176 -31.37 -24.66 16.69
N ASN A 177 -32.49 -25.24 16.30
CA ASN A 177 -33.78 -25.17 17.01
C ASN A 177 -34.05 -26.37 17.95
N ASP A 178 -33.14 -27.32 18.07
CA ASP A 178 -33.25 -28.47 18.97
C ASP A 178 -31.88 -28.85 19.53
N ILE A 179 -31.37 -28.04 20.49
CA ILE A 179 -30.05 -28.21 21.10
C ILE A 179 -30.23 -28.65 22.57
N ASN A 180 -29.38 -29.58 22.98
CA ASN A 180 -29.14 -29.92 24.37
C ASN A 180 -27.65 -30.02 24.62
N ALA A 181 -27.02 -28.87 24.95
CA ALA A 181 -25.59 -28.72 25.08
C ALA A 181 -25.15 -28.67 26.55
N PHE A 182 -23.96 -29.21 26.82
CA PHE A 182 -23.40 -29.27 28.17
C PHE A 182 -21.99 -28.65 28.18
N PHE A 183 -21.83 -27.62 29.02
CA PHE A 183 -20.56 -26.97 29.25
C PHE A 183 -20.06 -27.30 30.64
N ASN A 184 -18.91 -27.90 30.76
CA ASN A 184 -18.22 -28.11 32.01
C ASN A 184 -17.36 -26.88 32.30
N ILE A 185 -17.67 -26.10 33.32
CA ILE A 185 -17.08 -24.80 33.61
C ILE A 185 -16.46 -24.78 35.00
N MET A 186 -15.49 -23.89 35.21
CA MET A 186 -14.97 -23.60 36.55
C MET A 186 -16.09 -23.07 37.46
N PRO A 187 -16.13 -23.49 38.74
CA PRO A 187 -17.05 -22.91 39.71
C PRO A 187 -16.73 -21.46 39.97
N GLY A 188 -17.76 -20.63 40.17
CA GLY A 188 -17.55 -19.21 40.44
C GLY A 188 -18.77 -18.37 40.17
N SER A 189 -18.66 -17.10 40.45
CA SER A 189 -19.64 -16.08 40.06
C SER A 189 -19.21 -15.45 38.75
N TYR A 190 -20.12 -15.37 37.79
CA TYR A 190 -19.91 -14.74 36.51
C TYR A 190 -20.91 -13.59 36.39
N ASP A 191 -20.41 -12.43 35.99
CA ASP A 191 -21.23 -11.22 35.82
C ASP A 191 -22.28 -11.44 34.74
N LYS A 192 -21.82 -11.90 33.59
CA LYS A 192 -22.65 -12.29 32.46
C LYS A 192 -21.95 -13.33 31.60
N LEU A 193 -22.69 -14.38 31.27
CA LEU A 193 -22.26 -15.37 30.30
C LEU A 193 -23.05 -15.20 29.01
N THR A 194 -22.42 -15.40 27.87
CA THR A 194 -23.09 -15.48 26.57
C THR A 194 -22.80 -16.82 25.92
N VAL A 195 -23.81 -17.37 25.25
CA VAL A 195 -23.64 -18.54 24.38
C VAL A 195 -24.03 -18.15 22.97
N ASP A 196 -23.07 -18.14 22.06
CA ASP A 196 -23.33 -17.97 20.64
C ASP A 196 -23.58 -19.34 20.01
N VAL A 197 -24.72 -19.49 19.37
CA VAL A 197 -25.09 -20.64 18.56
C VAL A 197 -24.68 -20.33 17.12
N ILE A 198 -23.62 -20.96 16.63
CA ILE A 198 -23.03 -20.68 15.35
C ILE A 198 -23.42 -21.78 14.34
N THR A 199 -24.10 -21.38 13.27
CA THR A 199 -24.34 -22.19 12.07
C THR A 199 -23.52 -21.64 10.91
N ALA A 200 -23.48 -22.30 9.76
CA ALA A 200 -22.71 -21.75 8.64
C ALA A 200 -23.18 -20.34 8.20
N PRO A 201 -24.52 -20.06 8.06
CA PRO A 201 -24.98 -18.75 7.59
C PRO A 201 -25.40 -17.79 8.71
N ARG A 202 -25.55 -18.25 9.98
CA ARG A 202 -26.20 -17.47 11.03
C ARG A 202 -25.55 -17.63 12.39
N ILE A 203 -25.76 -16.62 13.22
CA ILE A 203 -25.38 -16.61 14.64
C ILE A 203 -26.58 -16.18 15.49
N GLY A 204 -26.82 -16.89 16.61
CA GLY A 204 -27.85 -16.52 17.59
C GLY A 204 -27.25 -16.51 18.98
N THR A 205 -27.40 -15.42 19.73
CA THR A 205 -26.79 -15.24 21.05
C THR A 205 -27.82 -15.42 22.18
N VAL A 206 -27.45 -16.17 23.20
CA VAL A 206 -28.17 -16.33 24.45
C VAL A 206 -27.37 -15.69 25.57
N ALA A 207 -27.97 -14.78 26.34
CA ALA A 207 -27.34 -14.19 27.52
C ALA A 207 -27.80 -14.92 28.78
N ILE A 208 -26.86 -15.25 29.68
CA ILE A 208 -27.11 -15.94 30.93
C ILE A 208 -26.62 -15.07 32.09
N GLU A 209 -27.55 -14.45 32.82
CA GLU A 209 -27.27 -13.60 33.97
C GLU A 209 -27.78 -14.26 35.25
N ARG A 210 -26.93 -14.39 36.27
CA ARG A 210 -27.30 -15.04 37.53
C ARG A 210 -27.16 -14.13 38.75
N GLY A 211 -26.44 -13.07 38.68
CA GLY A 211 -26.06 -12.24 39.80
C GLY A 211 -24.93 -12.84 40.65
N ALA A 212 -24.13 -11.98 41.23
CA ALA A 212 -22.91 -12.36 41.98
C ALA A 212 -23.20 -13.21 43.23
N ASP A 213 -24.42 -13.14 43.75
CA ASP A 213 -24.92 -13.89 44.92
C ASP A 213 -25.29 -15.34 44.61
N LYS A 214 -25.28 -15.73 43.34
CA LYS A 214 -25.69 -17.06 42.87
C LYS A 214 -24.56 -17.74 42.06
N PRO A 215 -23.46 -18.13 42.72
CA PRO A 215 -22.36 -18.77 42.02
C PRO A 215 -22.72 -20.12 41.42
N PHE A 216 -21.98 -20.50 40.40
CA PHE A 216 -21.98 -21.89 39.94
C PHE A 216 -21.13 -22.71 40.92
N ALA A 217 -21.76 -23.60 41.67
CA ALA A 217 -21.07 -24.42 42.65
C ALA A 217 -20.53 -25.71 42.04
N ALA A 218 -19.41 -26.17 42.52
CA ALA A 218 -18.81 -27.44 42.10
C ALA A 218 -19.80 -28.62 42.30
N GLY A 219 -19.81 -29.57 41.39
CA GLY A 219 -20.67 -30.75 41.42
C GLY A 219 -22.14 -30.49 41.13
N LYS A 220 -22.51 -29.29 40.67
CA LYS A 220 -23.90 -28.94 40.37
C LYS A 220 -24.14 -28.78 38.86
N LEU A 221 -25.36 -29.14 38.43
CA LEU A 221 -25.86 -28.93 37.10
C LEU A 221 -26.87 -27.79 37.08
N TYR A 222 -26.68 -26.82 36.22
CA TYR A 222 -27.53 -25.65 36.04
C TYR A 222 -28.16 -25.68 34.66
N LYS A 223 -29.48 -25.73 34.60
CA LYS A 223 -30.22 -25.76 33.34
C LYS A 223 -30.67 -24.37 32.93
N ARG A 224 -30.52 -24.07 31.64
CA ARG A 224 -31.04 -22.89 30.99
C ARG A 224 -31.77 -23.28 29.71
N ALA A 225 -33.03 -22.88 29.59
CA ALA A 225 -33.80 -23.07 28.37
C ALA A 225 -34.01 -21.71 27.71
N GLU A 226 -33.61 -21.56 26.47
CA GLU A 226 -33.68 -20.31 25.71
C GLU A 226 -33.96 -20.58 24.23
N THR A 227 -34.50 -19.57 23.56
CA THR A 227 -34.66 -19.59 22.09
C THR A 227 -33.93 -18.36 21.51
N PRO A 228 -32.73 -18.54 20.96
CA PRO A 228 -31.97 -17.43 20.40
C PRO A 228 -32.63 -16.87 19.14
N VAL A 229 -32.52 -15.56 18.97
CA VAL A 229 -32.88 -14.91 17.71
C VAL A 229 -31.64 -14.91 16.81
N PHE A 230 -31.79 -15.48 15.62
CA PHE A 230 -30.68 -15.61 14.68
C PHE A 230 -30.57 -14.41 13.73
N ALA A 231 -29.36 -13.90 13.57
CA ALA A 231 -28.98 -12.92 12.56
C ALA A 231 -28.02 -13.56 11.56
N PRO A 232 -27.83 -12.98 10.36
CA PRO A 232 -26.76 -13.39 9.46
C PRO A 232 -25.41 -13.34 10.18
N LEU A 233 -24.57 -14.34 9.96
CA LEU A 233 -23.20 -14.34 10.46
C LEU A 233 -22.31 -13.58 9.47
N GLU A 234 -21.75 -12.48 9.91
CA GLU A 234 -20.81 -11.70 9.13
C GLU A 234 -19.47 -12.44 9.01
N ALA A 235 -18.84 -12.33 7.83
CA ALA A 235 -17.53 -12.91 7.62
C ALA A 235 -16.46 -12.16 8.42
N PRO A 236 -15.32 -12.80 8.71
CA PRO A 236 -14.18 -12.10 9.32
C PRO A 236 -13.78 -10.86 8.52
N SER A 237 -13.37 -9.81 9.22
CA SER A 237 -12.94 -8.55 8.61
C SER A 237 -11.69 -7.98 9.27
N PHE A 238 -10.99 -7.11 8.54
CA PHE A 238 -9.78 -6.45 8.99
C PHE A 238 -9.98 -4.95 9.02
N ASP A 239 -9.43 -4.29 10.02
CA ASP A 239 -9.43 -2.84 10.15
C ASP A 239 -8.05 -2.36 10.61
N TRP A 240 -7.54 -1.34 9.94
CA TRP A 240 -6.32 -0.68 10.34
C TRP A 240 -6.61 0.80 10.61
N PRO A 241 -6.84 1.19 11.85
CA PRO A 241 -7.27 2.53 12.20
C PRO A 241 -6.34 3.62 11.65
N GLY A 242 -6.91 4.53 10.86
CA GLY A 242 -6.18 5.66 10.27
C GLY A 242 -5.35 5.34 9.03
N HIS A 243 -5.44 4.13 8.50
CA HIS A 243 -4.73 3.69 7.30
C HIS A 243 -5.65 3.01 6.30
N GLU A 244 -5.28 3.10 5.02
CA GLU A 244 -5.92 2.35 3.94
C GLU A 244 -5.22 0.98 3.83
N ILE A 245 -5.88 -0.08 4.26
CA ILE A 245 -5.28 -1.41 4.42
C ILE A 245 -4.74 -2.02 3.12
N ASP A 246 -5.34 -1.65 1.97
CA ASP A 246 -4.96 -2.18 0.65
C ASP A 246 -3.80 -1.41 -0.01
N GLN A 247 -3.26 -0.38 0.65
CA GLN A 247 -2.13 0.40 0.13
C GLN A 247 -0.81 -0.14 0.69
N ALA A 248 0.25 0.06 -0.10
CA ALA A 248 1.60 -0.21 0.40
C ALA A 248 2.03 0.84 1.42
N HIS A 249 2.59 0.40 2.54
CA HIS A 249 3.05 1.24 3.64
C HIS A 249 4.56 1.25 3.71
N GLU A 250 5.14 2.46 3.73
CA GLU A 250 6.57 2.61 3.87
C GLU A 250 7.00 2.47 5.34
N ILE A 251 7.98 1.61 5.58
CA ILE A 251 8.60 1.47 6.90
C ILE A 251 9.38 2.74 7.21
N THR A 252 9.10 3.37 8.34
CA THR A 252 9.76 4.62 8.75
C THR A 252 11.03 4.36 9.56
N VAL A 253 11.96 5.31 9.47
CA VAL A 253 13.21 5.30 10.25
C VAL A 253 13.21 6.55 11.12
N ASP A 254 13.53 6.42 12.39
CA ASP A 254 13.58 7.54 13.32
C ASP A 254 14.87 8.39 13.18
N ASP A 255 14.95 9.47 13.96
CA ASP A 255 16.09 10.41 13.96
C ASP A 255 17.42 9.75 14.37
N ASN A 256 17.38 8.56 14.98
CA ASN A 256 18.55 7.79 15.38
C ASN A 256 18.91 6.70 14.36
N ASN A 257 18.30 6.72 13.19
CA ASN A 257 18.44 5.71 12.14
C ASN A 257 17.94 4.32 12.60
N GLN A 258 16.99 4.27 13.53
CA GLN A 258 16.37 3.04 14.00
C GLN A 258 14.98 2.91 13.39
N LEU A 259 14.60 1.68 13.05
CA LEU A 259 13.26 1.39 12.61
C LEU A 259 12.29 1.55 13.77
N THR A 260 11.30 2.42 13.59
CA THR A 260 10.26 2.69 14.60
C THR A 260 8.88 2.28 14.11
N TYR A 261 8.82 1.66 12.94
CA TYR A 261 7.55 1.30 12.35
C TYR A 261 6.88 0.16 13.10
N SER A 262 5.65 0.40 13.51
CA SER A 262 4.76 -0.63 14.03
C SER A 262 3.35 -0.43 13.48
N ALA A 263 2.64 -1.53 13.27
CA ALA A 263 1.25 -1.53 12.85
C ALA A 263 0.46 -2.47 13.77
N ALA A 264 -0.72 -2.04 14.18
CA ALA A 264 -1.68 -2.85 14.92
C ALA A 264 -2.95 -2.98 14.08
N ILE A 265 -3.23 -4.17 13.59
CA ILE A 265 -4.34 -4.46 12.69
C ILE A 265 -5.41 -5.21 13.47
N ASN A 266 -6.59 -4.62 13.58
CA ASN A 266 -7.72 -5.25 14.22
C ASN A 266 -8.29 -6.32 13.31
N ILE A 267 -8.48 -7.52 13.86
CA ILE A 267 -9.14 -8.64 13.20
C ILE A 267 -10.44 -8.91 13.94
N HIS A 268 -11.55 -8.77 13.24
CA HIS A 268 -12.89 -8.91 13.76
C HIS A 268 -13.54 -10.18 13.21
N VAL A 269 -13.89 -11.11 14.09
CA VAL A 269 -14.35 -12.46 13.72
C VAL A 269 -15.62 -12.80 14.52
N PRO A 270 -16.80 -12.38 14.08
CA PRO A 270 -18.04 -12.59 14.83
C PRO A 270 -18.33 -14.06 15.16
N GLY A 271 -17.88 -14.98 14.30
CA GLY A 271 -17.99 -16.43 14.48
C GLY A 271 -16.92 -17.06 15.39
N GLY A 272 -16.00 -16.27 15.96
CA GLY A 272 -14.86 -16.78 16.75
C GLY A 272 -13.72 -17.35 15.89
N ILE A 273 -12.49 -16.99 16.20
CA ILE A 273 -11.29 -17.38 15.44
C ILE A 273 -11.05 -18.88 15.57
N ALA A 274 -11.03 -19.59 14.44
CA ALA A 274 -10.71 -21.02 14.35
C ALA A 274 -9.40 -21.29 13.59
N GLY A 275 -8.83 -20.28 12.98
CA GLY A 275 -7.53 -20.31 12.32
C GLY A 275 -7.04 -18.90 11.99
N LEU A 276 -5.74 -18.68 12.12
CA LEU A 276 -5.05 -17.46 11.68
C LEU A 276 -3.71 -17.86 11.10
N GLU A 277 -3.63 -17.85 9.77
CA GLU A 277 -2.46 -18.18 9.01
C GLU A 277 -1.91 -16.93 8.32
N VAL A 278 -0.60 -16.83 8.20
CA VAL A 278 0.08 -15.74 7.48
C VAL A 278 1.06 -16.34 6.48
N ASP A 279 0.80 -16.12 5.19
CA ASP A 279 1.78 -16.39 4.16
C ASP A 279 2.71 -15.18 4.04
N VAL A 280 4.01 -15.43 4.13
CA VAL A 280 5.03 -14.38 4.21
C VAL A 280 5.87 -14.38 2.94
N SER A 281 5.88 -13.25 2.23
CA SER A 281 6.77 -13.02 1.09
C SER A 281 7.76 -11.91 1.42
N SER A 282 9.00 -12.28 1.67
CA SER A 282 10.12 -11.38 1.95
C SER A 282 11.41 -12.01 1.43
N PRO A 283 12.29 -11.26 0.74
CA PRO A 283 13.58 -11.78 0.31
C PRO A 283 14.45 -12.29 1.48
N VAL A 284 14.38 -11.63 2.63
CA VAL A 284 15.15 -11.98 3.83
C VAL A 284 14.59 -13.25 4.48
N LEU A 285 13.28 -13.29 4.71
CA LEU A 285 12.64 -14.44 5.36
C LEU A 285 12.65 -15.69 4.48
N SER A 286 12.58 -15.52 3.16
CA SER A 286 12.73 -16.62 2.21
C SER A 286 14.11 -17.29 2.28
N MET A 287 15.18 -16.53 2.57
CA MET A 287 16.52 -17.10 2.79
C MET A 287 16.60 -17.96 4.05
N LEU A 288 15.74 -17.70 5.03
CA LEU A 288 15.58 -18.47 6.26
C LEU A 288 14.59 -19.64 6.11
N GLY A 289 14.00 -19.80 4.92
CA GLY A 289 12.99 -20.84 4.65
C GLY A 289 11.62 -20.54 5.22
N ILE A 290 11.38 -19.31 5.69
CA ILE A 290 10.10 -18.89 6.28
C ILE A 290 9.19 -18.39 5.16
N SER A 291 8.07 -19.09 4.95
CA SER A 291 7.05 -18.72 3.95
C SER A 291 5.62 -18.73 4.49
N LYS A 292 5.38 -19.44 5.60
CA LYS A 292 4.05 -19.55 6.21
C LYS A 292 4.17 -19.64 7.72
N LEU A 293 3.26 -18.96 8.42
CA LEU A 293 3.14 -18.95 9.88
C LEU A 293 1.71 -19.31 10.28
N ASP A 294 1.55 -20.13 11.32
CA ASP A 294 0.26 -20.44 11.93
C ASP A 294 0.18 -19.78 13.31
N LEU A 295 -0.37 -18.58 13.35
CA LEU A 295 -0.51 -17.78 14.58
C LEU A 295 -1.61 -18.31 15.51
N PHE A 296 -2.48 -19.19 15.03
CA PHE A 296 -3.53 -19.81 15.85
C PHE A 296 -2.99 -20.90 16.75
N ASN A 297 -2.08 -21.73 16.25
CA ASN A 297 -1.54 -22.86 17.00
C ASN A 297 -0.19 -22.59 17.65
N ASP A 298 0.46 -21.47 17.28
CA ASP A 298 1.82 -21.10 17.75
C ASP A 298 2.83 -22.25 17.62
N SER A 299 2.66 -23.08 16.58
CA SER A 299 3.37 -24.37 16.47
C SER A 299 4.46 -24.39 15.41
N ASP A 300 4.45 -23.41 14.50
CA ASP A 300 5.38 -23.36 13.37
C ASP A 300 6.55 -22.41 13.61
N VAL A 301 7.16 -22.52 14.76
CA VAL A 301 8.44 -21.90 15.06
C VAL A 301 9.53 -22.69 14.36
N ILE A 302 10.24 -22.07 13.43
CA ILE A 302 11.40 -22.68 12.78
C ILE A 302 12.57 -22.55 13.76
N GLU A 303 13.05 -23.70 14.26
CA GLU A 303 14.30 -23.83 15.02
C GLU A 303 14.61 -22.63 15.97
N GLU A 304 13.81 -22.46 17.04
CA GLU A 304 14.02 -21.47 18.10
C GLU A 304 13.67 -20.00 17.78
N ILE A 305 13.16 -19.67 16.59
CA ILE A 305 12.70 -18.31 16.25
C ILE A 305 11.22 -18.19 16.53
N SER A 306 10.83 -17.34 17.48
CA SER A 306 9.43 -17.04 17.77
C SER A 306 8.84 -16.03 16.76
N PHE A 307 7.50 -15.96 16.66
CA PHE A 307 6.85 -14.93 15.83
C PHE A 307 7.24 -13.53 16.27
N ALA A 308 7.39 -13.29 17.56
CA ALA A 308 7.84 -12.00 18.09
C ALA A 308 9.26 -11.64 17.62
N ASP A 309 10.15 -12.63 17.46
CA ASP A 309 11.48 -12.42 16.89
C ASP A 309 11.43 -12.03 15.41
N LEU A 310 10.33 -12.34 14.73
CA LEU A 310 10.06 -11.91 13.35
C LEU A 310 9.32 -10.58 13.27
N GLY A 311 8.98 -9.98 14.42
CA GLY A 311 8.19 -8.76 14.50
C GLY A 311 6.69 -8.96 14.24
N LEU A 312 6.20 -10.20 14.33
CA LEU A 312 4.80 -10.56 14.12
C LEU A 312 4.25 -11.21 15.38
N SER A 313 3.13 -10.71 15.91
CA SER A 313 2.54 -11.28 17.11
C SER A 313 1.05 -10.94 17.22
N CYS A 314 0.36 -11.66 18.11
CA CYS A 314 -0.94 -11.26 18.60
C CYS A 314 -0.81 -10.82 20.07
N GLN A 315 -1.57 -9.80 20.50
CA GLN A 315 -1.48 -9.26 21.85
C GLN A 315 -1.88 -10.24 22.94
N THR A 316 -2.75 -11.20 22.63
CA THR A 316 -3.27 -12.20 23.58
C THR A 316 -3.52 -13.51 22.85
N GLU A 317 -3.68 -14.62 23.62
CA GLU A 317 -4.20 -15.87 23.06
C GLU A 317 -5.49 -15.63 22.27
N ILE A 318 -5.53 -16.07 21.02
CA ILE A 318 -6.56 -15.70 20.05
C ILE A 318 -7.61 -16.79 19.82
N GLN A 319 -7.36 -18.00 20.34
CA GLN A 319 -8.22 -19.15 20.08
C GLN A 319 -9.67 -18.85 20.47
N TYR A 320 -10.55 -18.93 19.49
CA TYR A 320 -12.01 -18.75 19.58
C TYR A 320 -12.48 -17.36 19.99
N LYS A 321 -11.59 -16.39 20.16
CA LYS A 321 -11.97 -15.00 20.39
C LYS A 321 -12.64 -14.40 19.17
N LYS A 322 -13.50 -13.40 19.40
CA LYS A 322 -14.17 -12.65 18.34
C LYS A 322 -13.33 -11.51 17.79
N GLU A 323 -12.32 -11.11 18.53
CA GLU A 323 -11.45 -10.01 18.19
C GLU A 323 -10.02 -10.33 18.61
N CYS A 324 -9.06 -9.93 17.79
CA CYS A 324 -7.67 -9.90 18.17
C CYS A 324 -6.97 -8.73 17.46
N VAL A 325 -5.81 -8.35 17.94
CA VAL A 325 -4.95 -7.38 17.29
C VAL A 325 -3.72 -8.12 16.79
N PHE A 326 -3.48 -8.03 15.48
CA PHE A 326 -2.28 -8.52 14.85
C PHE A 326 -1.25 -7.40 14.80
N ASP A 327 -0.20 -7.55 15.59
CA ASP A 327 0.88 -6.58 15.72
C ASP A 327 2.02 -6.92 14.76
N ILE A 328 2.49 -5.91 14.04
CA ILE A 328 3.61 -5.98 13.12
C ILE A 328 4.63 -4.95 13.55
N THR A 329 5.87 -5.36 13.80
CA THR A 329 6.98 -4.47 14.12
C THR A 329 8.11 -4.69 13.13
N ALA A 330 8.51 -3.64 12.41
CA ALA A 330 9.64 -3.75 11.49
C ALA A 330 10.95 -3.84 12.26
N LEU A 331 11.66 -4.94 12.09
CA LEU A 331 12.97 -5.19 12.72
C LEU A 331 14.13 -4.81 11.80
N VAL A 332 13.87 -4.78 10.48
CA VAL A 332 14.84 -4.41 9.44
C VAL A 332 14.12 -3.70 8.29
N PRO A 333 14.80 -2.81 7.54
CA PRO A 333 14.21 -2.16 6.37
C PRO A 333 14.11 -3.16 5.21
N MET A 334 12.97 -3.83 5.08
CA MET A 334 12.75 -4.81 4.03
C MET A 334 11.37 -4.67 3.40
N ILE A 335 11.24 -5.20 2.20
CA ILE A 335 9.93 -5.41 1.58
C ILE A 335 9.30 -6.64 2.23
N LEU A 336 8.10 -6.50 2.72
CA LEU A 336 7.33 -7.53 3.39
C LEU A 336 5.91 -7.54 2.83
N LEU A 337 5.51 -8.65 2.23
CA LEU A 337 4.14 -8.90 1.86
C LEU A 337 3.61 -10.02 2.77
N LEU A 338 2.51 -9.74 3.44
CA LEU A 338 1.82 -10.68 4.31
C LEU A 338 0.41 -10.91 3.76
N ASP A 339 0.09 -12.15 3.44
CA ASP A 339 -1.28 -12.55 3.13
C ASP A 339 -1.87 -13.22 4.37
N VAL A 340 -2.67 -12.46 5.11
CA VAL A 340 -3.28 -12.89 6.37
C VAL A 340 -4.61 -13.55 6.09
N LYS A 341 -4.73 -14.82 6.50
CA LYS A 341 -5.92 -15.63 6.31
C LYS A 341 -6.54 -15.97 7.64
N VAL A 342 -7.77 -15.55 7.84
CA VAL A 342 -8.57 -15.84 9.04
C VAL A 342 -9.70 -16.78 8.71
N THR A 343 -9.86 -17.81 9.54
CA THR A 343 -10.97 -18.76 9.46
C THR A 343 -11.77 -18.68 10.75
N ASP A 344 -13.10 -18.62 10.66
CA ASP A 344 -14.00 -18.67 11.81
C ASP A 344 -14.49 -20.08 12.12
N LEU A 345 -15.19 -20.26 13.25
CA LEU A 345 -15.79 -21.54 13.67
C LEU A 345 -16.90 -22.03 12.74
N ALA A 346 -17.49 -21.16 11.93
CA ALA A 346 -18.46 -21.54 10.89
C ALA A 346 -17.78 -22.08 9.63
N GLY A 347 -16.47 -21.87 9.49
CA GLY A 347 -15.69 -22.22 8.32
C GLY A 347 -15.66 -21.12 7.25
N GLN A 348 -16.06 -19.86 7.57
CA GLN A 348 -15.89 -18.73 6.69
C GLN A 348 -14.42 -18.30 6.71
N VAL A 349 -13.91 -17.90 5.54
CA VAL A 349 -12.52 -17.51 5.35
C VAL A 349 -12.46 -16.12 4.77
N THR A 350 -11.65 -15.25 5.33
CA THR A 350 -11.30 -13.95 4.76
C THR A 350 -9.78 -13.85 4.68
N GLU A 351 -9.30 -13.33 3.54
CA GLU A 351 -7.88 -13.11 3.28
C GLU A 351 -7.64 -11.62 3.09
N GLN A 352 -6.57 -11.09 3.68
CA GLN A 352 -6.14 -9.70 3.56
C GLN A 352 -4.64 -9.63 3.27
N SER A 353 -4.29 -8.97 2.17
CA SER A 353 -2.89 -8.68 1.84
C SER A 353 -2.43 -7.39 2.50
N LEU A 354 -1.28 -7.43 3.14
CA LEU A 354 -0.61 -6.30 3.77
C LEU A 354 0.75 -6.13 3.12
N THR A 355 1.02 -4.94 2.57
CA THR A 355 2.27 -4.66 1.87
C THR A 355 3.08 -3.61 2.61
N PHE A 356 4.30 -3.96 3.00
CA PHE A 356 5.27 -3.06 3.62
C PHE A 356 6.46 -2.89 2.70
N THR A 357 6.89 -1.66 2.50
CA THR A 357 8.04 -1.32 1.65
C THR A 357 9.19 -0.79 2.50
N ALA A 358 10.42 -1.12 2.09
CA ALA A 358 11.58 -0.51 2.70
C ALA A 358 11.55 1.02 2.48
N PRO A 359 12.10 1.83 3.40
CA PRO A 359 12.24 3.26 3.18
C PRO A 359 12.95 3.53 1.86
N ALA A 360 12.43 4.48 1.08
CA ALA A 360 13.05 4.85 -0.18
C ALA A 360 14.44 5.46 0.09
N LEU A 361 15.49 4.84 -0.44
CA LEU A 361 16.86 5.36 -0.32
C LEU A 361 17.03 6.69 -1.05
N VAL A 362 16.25 6.90 -2.10
CA VAL A 362 16.17 8.15 -2.85
C VAL A 362 14.71 8.41 -3.18
N ARG A 363 14.19 9.55 -2.76
CA ARG A 363 12.86 10.02 -3.10
C ARG A 363 12.95 11.18 -4.09
N VAL A 364 12.18 11.08 -5.18
CA VAL A 364 12.01 12.19 -6.12
C VAL A 364 10.96 13.15 -5.55
N ASP A 365 11.37 14.37 -5.23
CA ASP A 365 10.52 15.34 -4.59
C ASP A 365 9.79 16.23 -5.60
N GLN A 366 10.06 17.52 -5.55
CA GLN A 366 9.40 18.50 -6.39
C GLN A 366 10.12 18.71 -7.71
N THR A 367 9.39 18.65 -8.82
CA THR A 367 9.86 19.01 -10.15
C THR A 367 9.42 20.44 -10.50
N ASP A 368 10.33 21.23 -11.05
CA ASP A 368 10.06 22.56 -11.56
C ASP A 368 10.52 22.65 -13.02
N LEU A 369 9.58 22.54 -13.95
CA LEU A 369 9.87 22.55 -15.39
C LEU A 369 10.23 23.93 -15.92
N TRP A 370 9.92 25.01 -15.20
CA TRP A 370 10.37 26.34 -15.59
C TRP A 370 11.83 26.58 -15.18
N LYS A 371 12.21 26.15 -14.00
CA LYS A 371 13.63 26.16 -13.57
C LYS A 371 14.45 25.06 -14.22
N ASN A 372 13.80 24.07 -14.82
CA ASN A 372 14.41 22.84 -15.32
C ASN A 372 15.11 22.03 -14.22
N THR A 373 14.54 22.04 -13.01
CA THR A 373 15.13 21.42 -11.81
C THR A 373 14.23 20.38 -11.18
N VAL A 374 14.85 19.45 -10.49
CA VAL A 374 14.19 18.52 -9.56
C VAL A 374 15.06 18.30 -8.34
N SER A 375 14.44 18.26 -7.16
CA SER A 375 15.11 17.84 -5.93
C SER A 375 14.91 16.35 -5.70
N LEU A 376 15.94 15.71 -5.17
CA LEU A 376 15.90 14.34 -4.66
C LEU A 376 16.28 14.39 -3.19
N THR A 377 15.50 13.74 -2.33
CA THR A 377 15.89 13.49 -0.94
C THR A 377 16.60 12.16 -0.85
N ILE A 378 17.83 12.16 -0.35
CA ILE A 378 18.65 10.99 -0.10
C ILE A 378 18.51 10.63 1.38
N SER A 379 18.18 9.35 1.66
CA SER A 379 17.96 8.85 3.01
C SER A 379 19.12 9.15 3.97
N ASN A 380 18.81 9.37 5.24
CA ASN A 380 19.77 9.54 6.33
C ASN A 380 20.64 8.30 6.58
N GLN A 381 20.29 7.14 6.02
CA GLN A 381 21.15 5.94 6.03
C GLN A 381 22.54 6.19 5.45
N PHE A 382 22.70 7.26 4.68
CA PHE A 382 23.99 7.67 4.09
C PHE A 382 24.61 8.89 4.80
N ALA A 383 24.16 9.23 5.99
CA ALA A 383 24.68 10.38 6.77
C ALA A 383 26.18 10.27 6.97
N ASP A 384 26.68 9.08 7.29
CA ASP A 384 28.09 8.79 7.56
C ASP A 384 28.90 8.37 6.31
N ALA A 385 28.27 8.29 5.14
CA ALA A 385 28.99 7.94 3.92
C ALA A 385 30.01 9.05 3.57
N GLY A 386 31.24 8.66 3.31
CA GLY A 386 32.33 9.60 2.98
C GLY A 386 32.11 10.32 1.65
N SER A 387 31.42 9.68 0.71
CA SER A 387 31.08 10.24 -0.60
C SER A 387 29.72 9.75 -1.06
N VAL A 388 28.81 10.69 -1.28
CA VAL A 388 27.48 10.43 -1.85
C VAL A 388 27.34 11.22 -3.15
N VAL A 389 27.20 10.51 -4.27
CA VAL A 389 27.13 11.11 -5.61
C VAL A 389 25.84 10.65 -6.30
N PRO A 390 24.80 11.48 -6.31
CA PRO A 390 23.64 11.24 -7.16
C PRO A 390 23.94 11.61 -8.60
N GLU A 391 23.61 10.72 -9.51
CA GLU A 391 23.74 10.93 -10.94
C GLU A 391 22.41 10.70 -11.64
N TYR A 392 22.20 11.38 -12.74
CA TYR A 392 21.01 11.26 -13.56
C TYR A 392 21.33 11.32 -15.04
N ARG A 393 20.38 10.84 -15.86
CA ARG A 393 20.45 10.96 -17.31
C ARG A 393 19.04 10.95 -17.92
N ILE A 394 18.91 11.44 -19.14
CA ILE A 394 17.72 11.19 -19.95
C ILE A 394 17.66 9.68 -20.23
N LYS A 395 16.49 9.07 -20.05
CA LYS A 395 16.30 7.64 -20.25
C LYS A 395 16.74 7.20 -21.65
N GLY A 396 17.63 6.22 -21.68
CA GLY A 396 18.20 5.68 -22.92
C GLY A 396 19.48 6.39 -23.39
N GLU A 397 19.91 7.49 -22.78
CA GLU A 397 21.22 8.10 -23.05
C GLU A 397 22.34 7.33 -22.32
N SER A 398 23.56 7.39 -22.85
CA SER A 398 24.68 6.64 -22.25
C SER A 398 25.42 7.41 -21.16
N ALA A 399 25.46 8.74 -21.24
CA ALA A 399 26.20 9.59 -20.32
C ALA A 399 25.39 9.92 -19.07
N TRP A 400 26.04 9.85 -17.90
CA TRP A 400 25.48 10.28 -16.62
C TRP A 400 25.97 11.69 -16.28
N ASN A 401 25.08 12.51 -15.75
CA ASN A 401 25.33 13.82 -15.21
C ASN A 401 25.26 13.78 -13.69
N ALA A 402 26.18 14.43 -13.00
CA ALA A 402 26.12 14.53 -11.54
C ALA A 402 25.08 15.58 -11.11
N ALA A 403 24.34 15.31 -10.04
CA ALA A 403 23.53 16.31 -9.35
C ALA A 403 24.34 16.95 -8.21
N SER A 404 24.04 18.22 -7.89
CA SER A 404 24.67 18.89 -6.75
C SER A 404 24.04 18.38 -5.44
N VAL A 405 24.86 18.12 -4.42
CA VAL A 405 24.43 17.62 -3.12
C VAL A 405 24.64 18.67 -2.06
N SER A 406 23.64 18.87 -1.22
CA SER A 406 23.68 19.67 0.01
C SER A 406 23.28 18.84 1.22
N GLY A 407 23.66 19.30 2.40
CA GLY A 407 23.40 18.60 3.66
C GLY A 407 24.66 18.02 4.28
N PRO A 408 24.56 17.22 5.37
CA PRO A 408 23.31 16.67 5.87
C PRO A 408 22.33 17.73 6.39
N ASN A 409 21.03 17.46 6.23
CA ASN A 409 19.95 18.22 6.83
C ASN A 409 19.85 17.88 8.34
N ASP A 410 18.95 18.53 9.08
CA ASP A 410 18.77 18.31 10.53
C ASP A 410 18.36 16.86 10.87
N ASP A 411 17.69 16.18 9.96
CA ASP A 411 17.28 14.78 10.04
C ASP A 411 18.34 13.77 9.51
N GLY A 412 19.53 14.25 9.18
CA GLY A 412 20.60 13.44 8.58
C GLY A 412 20.44 13.12 7.11
N SER A 413 19.31 13.44 6.47
CA SER A 413 19.12 13.31 5.03
C SER A 413 20.00 14.28 4.24
N ARG A 414 20.11 14.05 2.93
CA ARG A 414 20.79 14.98 2.02
C ARG A 414 19.86 15.37 0.89
N THR A 415 20.00 16.59 0.42
CA THR A 415 19.24 17.06 -0.74
C THR A 415 20.14 17.08 -1.98
N ALA A 416 19.75 16.36 -3.02
CA ALA A 416 20.39 16.45 -4.31
C ALA A 416 19.53 17.30 -5.26
N LEU A 417 20.16 18.27 -5.93
CA LEU A 417 19.50 19.13 -6.89
C LEU A 417 20.02 18.80 -8.30
N ILE A 418 19.13 18.35 -9.14
CA ILE A 418 19.34 18.26 -10.58
C ILE A 418 18.99 19.64 -11.16
N SER A 419 19.93 20.27 -11.83
CA SER A 419 19.77 21.58 -12.46
C SER A 419 20.39 21.60 -13.85
N PRO A 420 19.93 22.50 -14.75
CA PRO A 420 20.51 22.64 -16.07
C PRO A 420 21.85 23.39 -16.01
N ASP A 421 22.75 23.04 -16.92
CA ASP A 421 23.94 23.82 -17.17
C ASP A 421 23.61 24.99 -18.10
N TRP A 422 23.88 26.19 -17.63
CA TRP A 422 23.67 27.41 -18.37
C TRP A 422 25.00 27.96 -18.87
N THR A 423 25.05 28.22 -20.18
CA THR A 423 26.15 28.96 -20.79
C THR A 423 25.73 30.41 -20.97
N THR A 424 26.50 31.33 -20.44
CA THR A 424 26.28 32.77 -20.61
C THR A 424 27.16 33.29 -21.76
N GLY A 425 26.56 34.06 -22.64
CA GLY A 425 27.21 34.67 -23.77
C GLY A 425 26.73 36.11 -24.01
N THR A 426 27.09 36.68 -25.15
CA THR A 426 26.62 37.99 -25.57
C THR A 426 26.14 37.89 -27.02
N ASN A 427 24.96 38.43 -27.33
CA ASN A 427 24.50 38.51 -28.72
C ASN A 427 25.10 39.70 -29.49
N GLU A 428 24.75 39.81 -30.76
CA GLU A 428 25.23 40.91 -31.62
C GLU A 428 24.81 42.30 -31.12
N ALA A 429 23.68 42.40 -30.43
CA ALA A 429 23.21 43.61 -29.78
C ALA A 429 23.88 43.92 -28.44
N ARG A 430 24.89 43.14 -28.05
CA ARG A 430 25.62 43.22 -26.78
C ARG A 430 24.78 42.94 -25.52
N LEU A 431 23.65 42.27 -25.68
CA LEU A 431 22.84 41.81 -24.57
C LEU A 431 23.37 40.47 -24.08
N THR A 432 23.27 40.27 -22.76
CA THR A 432 23.56 39.00 -22.14
C THR A 432 22.49 37.99 -22.54
N ILE A 433 22.94 36.82 -22.96
CA ILE A 433 22.11 35.70 -23.31
C ILE A 433 22.50 34.47 -22.51
N HIS A 434 21.54 33.62 -22.24
CA HIS A 434 21.73 32.35 -21.55
C HIS A 434 21.23 31.22 -22.43
N SER A 435 22.05 30.22 -22.62
CA SER A 435 21.69 29.00 -23.34
C SER A 435 21.76 27.81 -22.41
N VAL A 436 20.73 26.95 -22.44
CA VAL A 436 20.69 25.74 -21.64
C VAL A 436 21.23 24.56 -22.44
N ASP A 437 22.08 23.72 -21.82
CA ASP A 437 22.41 22.43 -22.40
C ASP A 437 21.20 21.50 -22.27
N PRO A 438 20.57 21.04 -23.38
CA PRO A 438 19.39 20.21 -23.34
C PRO A 438 19.63 18.79 -22.79
N LYS A 439 20.86 18.44 -22.45
CA LYS A 439 21.24 17.18 -21.82
C LYS A 439 21.30 17.27 -20.30
N THR A 440 21.32 18.46 -19.73
CA THR A 440 21.41 18.74 -18.30
C THR A 440 20.11 19.35 -17.78
N GLY A 441 19.77 19.12 -16.50
CA GLY A 441 18.48 19.51 -15.94
C GLY A 441 17.33 18.64 -16.40
N ILE A 442 16.10 19.08 -16.14
CA ILE A 442 14.88 18.37 -16.53
C ILE A 442 14.05 19.16 -17.52
N PHE A 443 13.46 18.47 -18.48
CA PHE A 443 12.61 19.05 -19.51
C PHE A 443 11.29 18.32 -19.61
N ALA A 444 10.25 19.01 -20.04
CA ALA A 444 8.96 18.42 -20.35
C ALA A 444 9.08 17.28 -21.38
N ARG A 445 8.22 16.27 -21.26
CA ARG A 445 8.13 15.11 -22.15
C ARG A 445 9.40 14.26 -22.22
N LYS A 446 10.19 14.28 -21.18
CA LYS A 446 11.35 13.42 -21.01
C LYS A 446 11.16 12.56 -19.78
N SER A 447 11.63 11.32 -19.84
CA SER A 447 11.83 10.45 -18.69
C SER A 447 13.29 10.38 -18.35
N TYR A 448 13.58 10.20 -17.10
CA TYR A 448 14.92 10.22 -16.55
C TYR A 448 15.20 8.96 -15.77
N GLU A 449 16.45 8.56 -15.76
CA GLU A 449 17.00 7.56 -14.86
C GLU A 449 17.92 8.26 -13.86
N TYR A 450 17.89 7.80 -12.62
CA TYR A 450 18.85 8.23 -11.60
C TYR A 450 19.55 7.04 -10.97
N ARG A 451 20.73 7.28 -10.41
CA ARG A 451 21.43 6.37 -9.53
C ARG A 451 22.11 7.13 -8.41
N LEU A 452 22.23 6.49 -7.26
CA LEU A 452 22.99 6.99 -6.12
C LEU A 452 24.24 6.14 -5.95
N LEU A 453 25.37 6.77 -5.95
CA LEU A 453 26.64 6.16 -5.59
C LEU A 453 26.98 6.55 -4.14
N ALA A 454 27.28 5.57 -3.31
CA ALA A 454 27.88 5.78 -1.99
C ALA A 454 29.24 5.09 -1.97
N ASP A 455 30.28 5.86 -1.65
CA ASP A 455 31.68 5.42 -1.67
C ASP A 455 32.07 4.69 -2.97
N GLY A 456 31.54 5.17 -4.10
CA GLY A 456 31.81 4.66 -5.45
C GLY A 456 30.97 3.46 -5.89
N ALA A 457 30.15 2.87 -5.02
CA ALA A 457 29.25 1.78 -5.37
C ALA A 457 27.83 2.29 -5.63
N THR A 458 27.12 1.73 -6.61
CA THR A 458 25.70 2.04 -6.82
C THR A 458 24.88 1.35 -5.73
N VAL A 459 24.18 2.15 -4.90
CA VAL A 459 23.36 1.70 -3.77
C VAL A 459 21.87 1.84 -4.03
N ALA A 460 21.47 2.73 -4.93
CA ALA A 460 20.09 2.89 -5.37
C ALA A 460 20.02 3.33 -6.82
N SER A 461 18.94 3.00 -7.50
CA SER A 461 18.62 3.48 -8.84
C SER A 461 17.12 3.48 -9.07
N GLY A 462 16.65 4.31 -9.98
CA GLY A 462 15.25 4.40 -10.33
C GLY A 462 15.00 5.27 -11.54
N GLU A 463 13.74 5.46 -11.84
CA GLU A 463 13.27 6.28 -12.95
C GLU A 463 12.26 7.31 -12.45
N PHE A 464 12.20 8.44 -13.13
CA PHE A 464 11.12 9.39 -12.92
C PHE A 464 10.73 10.12 -14.19
N THR A 465 9.49 10.59 -14.22
CA THR A 465 8.99 11.50 -15.23
C THR A 465 8.43 12.72 -14.52
N PRO A 466 8.80 13.94 -14.91
CA PRO A 466 8.29 15.15 -14.26
C PRO A 466 6.75 15.18 -14.23
N LYS A 467 6.16 15.52 -13.09
CA LYS A 467 4.72 15.75 -12.98
C LYS A 467 4.32 16.96 -13.82
N ASN A 468 3.09 16.98 -14.32
CA ASN A 468 2.57 18.02 -15.23
C ASN A 468 3.35 18.13 -16.56
N ASN A 469 3.88 17.03 -17.01
CA ASN A 469 4.65 16.89 -18.24
C ASN A 469 3.82 17.14 -19.52
N ASN A 470 2.52 17.37 -19.39
CA ASN A 470 1.55 17.57 -20.46
C ASN A 470 1.40 19.05 -20.85
N GLY A 471 2.43 19.87 -20.62
CA GLY A 471 2.38 21.25 -21.01
C GLY A 471 1.76 21.41 -22.39
N ASP A 472 1.06 22.50 -22.59
CA ASP A 472 0.32 22.75 -23.79
C ASP A 472 1.22 22.63 -25.01
N VAL A 473 0.83 21.80 -25.91
CA VAL A 473 1.43 21.70 -27.22
C VAL A 473 1.06 22.98 -27.96
N ILE A 474 1.97 23.51 -28.78
CA ILE A 474 1.58 24.52 -29.77
C ILE A 474 0.33 24.00 -30.49
N PRO A 475 -0.82 24.73 -30.44
CA PRO A 475 -2.05 24.23 -31.01
C PRO A 475 -1.89 23.85 -32.47
N ASN A 476 -2.40 22.68 -32.88
CA ASN A 476 -2.29 22.16 -34.22
C ASN A 476 -0.84 22.18 -34.77
N ALA A 477 0.14 21.82 -33.94
CA ALA A 477 1.56 21.83 -34.29
C ALA A 477 1.90 20.93 -35.51
N GLY A 478 1.12 19.86 -35.72
CA GLY A 478 1.22 18.99 -36.89
C GLY A 478 0.64 19.56 -38.17
N MET A 479 -0.04 20.70 -38.13
CA MET A 479 -0.72 21.33 -39.30
C MET A 479 -1.81 20.45 -39.91
N GLU A 480 -2.44 19.58 -39.14
CA GLU A 480 -3.43 18.61 -39.65
C GLU A 480 -4.82 19.22 -39.82
N SER A 481 -5.17 20.21 -39.04
CA SER A 481 -6.50 20.84 -39.06
C SER A 481 -6.48 22.17 -39.80
N TRP A 482 -7.39 22.34 -40.76
CA TRP A 482 -7.45 23.54 -41.60
C TRP A 482 -8.86 24.13 -41.62
N SER A 483 -8.94 25.46 -41.67
CA SER A 483 -10.20 26.18 -41.80
C SER A 483 -10.07 27.42 -42.68
N THR A 484 -11.20 27.93 -43.16
CA THR A 484 -11.24 29.20 -43.89
C THR A 484 -11.61 30.32 -42.95
N LYS A 485 -10.74 31.33 -42.87
CA LYS A 485 -10.97 32.54 -42.05
C LYS A 485 -11.30 33.74 -42.95
N SER A 486 -12.42 34.36 -42.68
CA SER A 486 -12.78 35.63 -43.37
C SER A 486 -11.99 36.81 -42.78
N MET A 487 -11.41 37.62 -43.64
CA MET A 487 -10.71 38.84 -43.26
C MET A 487 -11.63 40.06 -43.44
N LYS A 488 -11.71 40.91 -42.43
CA LYS A 488 -12.45 42.19 -42.53
C LYS A 488 -11.67 43.16 -43.40
N LYS A 489 -12.33 43.76 -44.46
CA LYS A 489 -11.65 44.67 -45.33
C LYS A 489 -12.40 45.30 -46.46
N MET A 490 -11.71 46.21 -47.16
CA MET A 490 -12.20 46.80 -48.37
C MET A 490 -12.40 45.76 -49.50
N PHE A 491 -11.46 44.82 -49.61
CA PHE A 491 -11.55 43.70 -50.51
C PHE A 491 -11.95 42.45 -49.76
N SER A 492 -13.06 41.84 -50.09
CA SER A 492 -13.48 40.60 -49.46
C SER A 492 -12.57 39.43 -49.89
N GLY A 493 -12.08 38.71 -48.93
CA GLY A 493 -11.24 37.57 -49.12
C GLY A 493 -11.28 36.64 -47.92
N SER A 494 -10.75 35.43 -48.09
CA SER A 494 -10.60 34.46 -47.03
C SER A 494 -9.23 33.79 -47.12
N ALA A 495 -8.67 33.47 -46.01
CA ALA A 495 -7.43 32.65 -45.91
C ALA A 495 -7.79 31.26 -45.43
N ASN A 496 -7.14 30.27 -46.04
CA ASN A 496 -7.12 28.93 -45.49
C ASN A 496 -5.96 28.82 -44.52
N VAL A 497 -6.25 28.58 -43.27
CA VAL A 497 -5.27 28.61 -42.19
C VAL A 497 -5.42 27.36 -41.33
N PRO A 498 -4.34 26.91 -40.70
CA PRO A 498 -4.42 25.83 -39.73
C PRO A 498 -5.41 26.14 -38.60
N TYR A 499 -6.20 25.15 -38.24
CA TYR A 499 -7.18 25.23 -37.16
C TYR A 499 -6.64 24.57 -35.88
N PRO A 500 -6.95 25.00 -34.67
CA PRO A 500 -7.69 26.22 -34.34
C PRO A 500 -6.88 27.47 -34.69
N ASN A 501 -7.52 28.58 -34.92
CA ASN A 501 -6.97 29.84 -35.45
C ASN A 501 -5.85 30.45 -34.59
N ALA A 502 -4.87 29.66 -34.17
CA ALA A 502 -3.64 30.11 -33.51
C ALA A 502 -2.60 30.63 -34.50
N TYR A 503 -2.80 30.34 -35.78
CA TYR A 503 -1.92 30.74 -36.87
C TYR A 503 -2.64 31.64 -37.86
N MET A 504 -1.89 32.53 -38.46
CA MET A 504 -2.40 33.47 -39.41
C MET A 504 -1.39 33.77 -40.53
N THR A 505 -1.90 34.20 -41.66
CA THR A 505 -1.09 34.71 -42.78
C THR A 505 -1.55 36.13 -43.11
N SER A 506 -0.65 36.93 -43.65
CA SER A 506 -0.92 38.37 -43.91
C SER A 506 -1.68 38.66 -45.19
N SER A 507 -2.12 37.65 -45.96
CA SER A 507 -2.94 37.82 -47.14
C SER A 507 -4.05 36.78 -47.21
N GLY A 508 -5.28 37.25 -47.47
CA GLY A 508 -6.44 36.41 -47.66
C GLY A 508 -6.76 36.08 -49.13
N THR A 509 -6.16 36.76 -50.08
CA THR A 509 -6.48 36.62 -51.49
C THR A 509 -5.50 35.78 -52.27
N ASP A 510 -4.22 35.88 -52.00
CA ASP A 510 -3.17 35.22 -52.79
C ASP A 510 -2.64 33.95 -52.19
N LYS A 511 -3.29 33.47 -51.14
CA LYS A 511 -2.97 32.18 -50.49
C LYS A 511 -1.45 32.03 -50.26
N LEU A 512 -0.90 32.91 -49.46
CA LEU A 512 0.51 32.88 -49.05
C LEU A 512 0.85 31.67 -48.20
N CYS A 513 -0.17 31.07 -47.58
CA CYS A 513 -0.11 29.81 -46.86
C CYS A 513 -1.19 28.88 -47.36
N THR A 514 -0.87 27.65 -47.70
CA THR A 514 -1.81 26.62 -48.19
C THR A 514 -1.53 25.29 -47.52
N GLN A 515 -2.61 24.49 -47.42
CA GLN A 515 -2.50 23.10 -47.04
C GLN A 515 -1.83 22.31 -48.19
N ALA A 516 -0.86 21.49 -47.85
CA ALA A 516 -0.10 20.72 -48.80
C ALA A 516 0.28 19.35 -48.23
N THR A 517 0.80 18.51 -49.08
CA THR A 517 1.49 17.26 -48.75
C THR A 517 2.90 17.32 -49.28
N TYR A 518 3.86 16.77 -48.54
CA TYR A 518 5.25 16.73 -48.99
C TYR A 518 5.97 15.50 -48.43
N PRO A 519 6.89 14.86 -49.20
CA PRO A 519 7.63 13.70 -48.73
C PRO A 519 8.40 13.98 -47.43
N GLY A 520 8.37 13.04 -46.51
CA GLY A 520 9.06 13.14 -45.22
C GLY A 520 8.35 13.99 -44.15
N MET A 521 7.17 14.53 -44.44
CA MET A 521 6.32 15.14 -43.39
C MET A 521 5.87 14.08 -42.36
N VAL A 522 5.38 14.54 -41.23
CA VAL A 522 4.73 13.72 -40.19
C VAL A 522 3.24 14.07 -40.22
N GLY A 523 2.37 13.06 -40.28
CA GLY A 523 0.92 13.22 -40.43
C GLY A 523 0.49 13.33 -41.90
N ASP A 524 -0.74 13.84 -42.12
CA ASP A 524 -1.38 13.87 -43.44
C ASP A 524 -1.12 15.18 -44.18
N TYR A 525 -0.85 16.28 -43.47
CA TYR A 525 -0.70 17.61 -44.05
C TYR A 525 0.47 18.39 -43.52
N CYS A 526 0.90 19.39 -44.30
CA CYS A 526 1.85 20.41 -43.90
C CYS A 526 1.42 21.80 -44.40
N ALA A 527 2.04 22.84 -43.88
CA ALA A 527 1.85 24.21 -44.35
C ALA A 527 2.88 24.55 -45.44
N GLN A 528 2.38 24.85 -46.64
CA GLN A 528 3.21 25.41 -47.71
C GLN A 528 3.13 26.93 -47.73
N LEU A 529 4.27 27.59 -47.57
CA LEU A 529 4.43 29.05 -47.63
C LEU A 529 5.01 29.42 -48.98
N ALA A 530 4.35 30.31 -49.73
CA ALA A 530 4.83 30.76 -51.02
C ALA A 530 4.78 32.28 -51.13
N ALA A 531 5.89 32.87 -51.45
CA ALA A 531 5.97 34.31 -51.78
C ALA A 531 5.31 34.54 -53.17
N LYS A 532 4.46 35.56 -53.26
CA LYS A 532 3.70 35.90 -54.45
C LYS A 532 3.66 37.38 -54.74
N TYR A 533 3.55 37.72 -56.00
CA TYR A 533 3.27 39.11 -56.43
C TYR A 533 1.76 39.33 -56.44
N ALA A 534 1.24 40.05 -55.46
CA ALA A 534 -0.17 40.38 -55.29
C ALA A 534 -0.50 41.69 -56.00
N VAL A 535 -0.96 41.64 -57.23
CA VAL A 535 -1.42 42.79 -58.09
C VAL A 535 -0.45 43.96 -58.13
N ILE A 536 -0.22 44.65 -57.03
CA ILE A 536 0.62 45.88 -56.92
C ILE A 536 1.81 45.74 -55.99
N ALA A 537 1.89 44.66 -55.24
CA ALA A 537 2.95 44.47 -54.22
C ALA A 537 3.41 43.01 -54.16
N PHE A 538 4.67 42.80 -53.88
CA PHE A 538 5.24 41.50 -53.54
C PHE A 538 4.90 41.17 -52.07
N ALA A 539 4.36 39.99 -51.83
CA ALA A 539 4.03 39.53 -50.50
C ALA A 539 4.79 38.24 -50.22
N ALA A 540 5.58 38.24 -49.16
CA ALA A 540 6.28 37.08 -48.68
C ALA A 540 5.34 36.02 -48.14
N GLY A 541 5.56 34.74 -48.44
CA GLY A 541 4.87 33.63 -47.82
C GLY A 541 5.16 33.61 -46.33
N ASN A 542 4.10 33.64 -45.51
CA ASN A 542 4.25 33.70 -44.04
C ASN A 542 3.18 32.96 -43.31
N LEU A 543 3.52 32.54 -42.12
CA LEU A 543 2.62 31.92 -41.12
C LEU A 543 3.16 32.29 -39.74
N TYR A 544 2.30 32.71 -38.84
CA TYR A 544 2.65 33.10 -37.49
C TYR A 544 1.51 32.79 -36.51
N THR A 545 1.83 32.70 -35.23
CA THR A 545 0.83 32.65 -34.18
C THR A 545 0.25 34.04 -33.95
N GLY A 546 -1.08 34.17 -33.97
CA GLY A 546 -1.74 35.46 -33.82
C GLY A 546 -2.96 35.66 -34.68
N ASP A 547 -3.18 36.90 -35.11
CA ASP A 547 -4.33 37.31 -35.95
C ASP A 547 -3.90 38.31 -37.06
N PHE A 548 -4.79 38.53 -38.01
CA PHE A 548 -4.63 39.53 -39.03
C PHE A 548 -5.92 40.32 -39.22
N VAL A 549 -5.82 41.63 -39.14
CA VAL A 549 -6.96 42.56 -39.28
C VAL A 549 -6.68 43.53 -40.39
N MET A 550 -7.71 43.78 -41.26
CA MET A 550 -7.70 44.84 -42.26
C MET A 550 -8.53 46.02 -41.78
N ASP A 551 -7.95 47.22 -41.85
CA ASP A 551 -8.66 48.46 -41.64
C ASP A 551 -8.50 49.30 -42.92
N GLY A 552 -9.54 49.34 -43.72
CA GLY A 552 -9.47 49.93 -45.06
C GLY A 552 -8.46 49.22 -45.96
N THR A 553 -7.44 49.94 -46.39
CA THR A 553 -6.32 49.46 -47.22
C THR A 553 -5.10 49.05 -46.42
N VAL A 554 -5.17 49.18 -45.09
CA VAL A 554 -4.06 48.91 -44.18
C VAL A 554 -4.31 47.58 -43.47
N GLY A 555 -3.31 46.72 -43.49
CA GLY A 555 -3.36 45.49 -42.72
C GLY A 555 -2.52 45.59 -41.45
N TYR A 556 -2.98 44.88 -40.43
CA TYR A 556 -2.24 44.74 -39.16
C TYR A 556 -2.04 43.27 -38.88
N ALA A 557 -0.80 42.83 -38.87
CA ALA A 557 -0.40 41.53 -38.35
C ALA A 557 -0.34 41.66 -36.81
N GLN A 558 -1.16 40.90 -36.12
CA GLN A 558 -1.21 40.90 -34.66
C GLN A 558 -0.50 39.65 -34.16
N PHE A 559 0.77 39.78 -33.82
CA PHE A 559 1.60 38.67 -33.36
C PHE A 559 1.30 38.29 -31.92
N GLY A 560 1.41 36.99 -31.63
CA GLY A 560 1.32 36.46 -30.30
C GLY A 560 0.11 35.53 -30.09
N GLN A 561 0.31 34.51 -29.29
CA GLN A 561 -0.69 33.59 -28.78
C GLN A 561 -0.34 33.31 -27.33
N PRO A 562 -1.31 33.31 -26.40
CA PRO A 562 -1.03 32.95 -25.02
C PRO A 562 -0.28 31.64 -24.92
N TYR A 563 0.80 31.65 -24.16
CA TYR A 563 1.62 30.48 -23.88
C TYR A 563 1.30 29.99 -22.46
N THR A 564 0.44 28.97 -22.37
CA THR A 564 -0.05 28.44 -21.11
C THR A 564 0.88 27.38 -20.51
N TYR A 565 1.98 27.13 -21.18
CA TYR A 565 2.95 26.11 -20.82
C TYR A 565 3.88 26.58 -19.70
N SER A 566 3.88 25.90 -18.57
CA SER A 566 4.70 26.27 -17.41
C SER A 566 6.16 25.79 -17.49
N ALA A 567 6.56 25.18 -18.60
CA ALA A 567 7.91 24.67 -18.80
C ALA A 567 8.76 25.64 -19.63
N ARG A 568 10.05 25.68 -19.34
CA ARG A 568 11.05 26.44 -20.13
C ARG A 568 11.61 25.52 -21.21
N PRO A 569 11.29 25.73 -22.50
CA PRO A 569 11.76 24.85 -23.57
C PRO A 569 13.22 25.17 -23.94
N ALA A 570 13.98 24.12 -24.29
CA ALA A 570 15.36 24.29 -24.79
C ALA A 570 15.40 24.63 -26.28
N ALA A 571 14.43 24.17 -27.05
CA ALA A 571 14.41 24.37 -28.51
C ALA A 571 12.99 24.18 -29.07
N LEU A 572 12.71 24.81 -30.21
CA LEU A 572 11.65 24.44 -31.13
C LEU A 572 12.17 23.41 -32.14
N LYS A 573 11.49 22.28 -32.27
CA LYS A 573 11.84 21.25 -33.29
C LYS A 573 10.72 21.16 -34.31
N LEU A 574 11.11 21.10 -35.58
CA LEU A 574 10.18 20.96 -36.70
C LEU A 574 10.84 20.22 -37.89
N LYS A 575 10.03 19.85 -38.86
CA LYS A 575 10.51 19.38 -40.18
C LYS A 575 10.19 20.43 -41.23
N TYR A 576 11.12 20.60 -42.19
CA TYR A 576 10.91 21.52 -43.29
C TYR A 576 11.52 21.02 -44.60
N ALA A 577 10.99 21.55 -45.71
CA ALA A 577 11.61 21.60 -47.01
C ALA A 577 11.54 23.03 -47.54
N ALA A 578 12.45 23.43 -48.38
CA ALA A 578 12.49 24.79 -48.90
C ALA A 578 13.03 24.83 -50.35
N GLU A 579 12.47 25.73 -51.15
CA GLU A 579 12.99 26.11 -52.44
C GLU A 579 13.31 27.63 -52.38
N ILE A 580 14.60 27.95 -52.40
CA ILE A 580 15.10 29.32 -52.25
C ILE A 580 15.72 29.72 -53.59
N GLY A 581 15.21 30.80 -54.18
CA GLY A 581 15.62 31.32 -55.46
C GLY A 581 16.50 32.58 -55.34
N GLU A 582 16.87 33.10 -56.49
CA GLU A 582 17.57 34.38 -56.59
C GLU A 582 16.63 35.56 -56.34
N ILE A 583 17.15 36.62 -55.74
CA ILE A 583 16.44 37.89 -55.62
C ILE A 583 16.29 38.50 -57.00
N ASN A 584 15.07 38.48 -57.51
CA ASN A 584 14.76 39.00 -58.84
C ASN A 584 13.80 40.22 -58.81
N ARG A 585 13.38 40.62 -57.61
CA ARG A 585 12.51 41.79 -57.41
C ARG A 585 12.90 42.53 -56.12
N VAL A 586 13.12 43.81 -56.26
CA VAL A 586 13.44 44.72 -55.17
C VAL A 586 12.56 45.97 -55.23
N LYS A 587 12.26 46.56 -54.07
CA LYS A 587 11.52 47.82 -53.92
C LYS A 587 12.03 48.53 -52.68
N ASN A 588 12.07 49.88 -52.74
CA ASN A 588 12.40 50.75 -51.62
C ASN A 588 13.80 50.58 -51.05
N ASP A 589 14.78 50.36 -51.93
CA ASP A 589 16.21 50.30 -51.57
C ASP A 589 16.53 49.36 -50.39
N PRO A 590 16.28 48.07 -50.52
CA PRO A 590 16.54 47.13 -49.41
C PRO A 590 18.07 47.00 -49.21
N PRO A 591 18.47 46.64 -47.98
CA PRO A 591 19.93 46.45 -47.68
C PRO A 591 20.58 45.34 -48.53
N VAL A 592 19.79 44.42 -49.07
CA VAL A 592 20.23 43.36 -49.99
C VAL A 592 19.35 43.35 -51.23
N SER A 593 19.93 43.53 -52.39
CA SER A 593 19.19 43.67 -53.66
C SER A 593 19.53 42.59 -54.71
N THR A 594 20.54 41.78 -54.47
CA THR A 594 21.01 40.72 -55.36
C THR A 594 21.44 39.49 -54.55
N GLY A 595 21.53 38.34 -55.23
CA GLY A 595 21.99 37.10 -54.65
C GLY A 595 20.83 36.14 -54.34
N ILE A 596 21.08 35.17 -53.52
CA ILE A 596 20.11 34.17 -53.12
C ILE A 596 19.26 34.74 -51.98
N ASP A 597 17.94 34.58 -52.11
CA ASP A 597 16.99 34.95 -51.05
C ASP A 597 17.10 34.02 -49.82
N LYS A 598 16.42 34.30 -48.78
CA LYS A 598 16.40 33.48 -47.55
C LYS A 598 15.05 33.36 -46.94
N GLY A 599 14.75 32.20 -46.40
CA GLY A 599 13.66 31.96 -45.48
C GLY A 599 14.10 32.16 -44.03
N ARG A 600 13.19 32.56 -43.16
CA ARG A 600 13.47 32.67 -41.74
C ARG A 600 12.37 31.95 -40.96
N ILE A 601 12.77 31.08 -40.03
CA ILE A 601 11.91 30.44 -39.06
C ILE A 601 12.41 30.87 -37.69
N PHE A 602 11.51 31.27 -36.80
CA PHE A 602 11.92 31.59 -35.45
C PHE A 602 10.81 31.27 -34.42
N VAL A 603 11.24 31.07 -33.22
CA VAL A 603 10.39 31.03 -32.00
C VAL A 603 10.80 32.20 -31.13
N CYS A 604 9.80 32.90 -30.58
CA CYS A 604 10.00 33.99 -29.65
C CYS A 604 9.03 33.85 -28.47
N ILE A 605 9.56 33.83 -27.26
CA ILE A 605 8.77 33.90 -26.03
C ILE A 605 8.82 35.33 -25.54
N VAL A 606 7.66 35.95 -25.42
CA VAL A 606 7.54 37.40 -25.12
C VAL A 606 6.57 37.61 -23.95
N GLU A 607 6.79 38.69 -23.19
CA GLU A 607 5.91 39.11 -22.11
C GLU A 607 5.09 40.33 -22.59
N TRP A 608 4.02 40.05 -23.33
CA TRP A 608 3.06 41.03 -23.77
C TRP A 608 1.72 40.81 -23.08
N SER A 609 1.04 41.89 -22.69
CA SER A 609 -0.34 41.81 -22.18
C SER A 609 -1.38 41.58 -23.27
N ASP A 610 -1.07 42.02 -24.52
CA ASP A 610 -1.90 41.88 -25.71
C ASP A 610 -1.04 41.49 -26.92
N ARG A 611 -1.69 41.10 -28.02
CA ARG A 611 -1.01 40.84 -29.30
C ARG A 611 -0.32 42.09 -29.80
N HIS A 612 0.88 41.98 -30.28
CA HIS A 612 1.63 43.09 -30.84
C HIS A 612 1.24 43.34 -32.31
N ALA A 613 0.67 44.50 -32.58
CA ALA A 613 0.17 44.88 -33.90
C ALA A 613 1.27 45.54 -34.74
N VAL A 614 1.60 44.93 -35.89
CA VAL A 614 2.52 45.48 -36.87
C VAL A 614 1.79 45.82 -38.15
N GLN A 615 1.87 47.06 -38.58
CA GLN A 615 1.22 47.55 -39.79
C GLN A 615 1.87 46.90 -41.02
N SER A 616 1.05 46.41 -41.92
CA SER A 616 1.48 45.89 -43.24
C SER A 616 0.60 46.46 -44.34
N GLY A 617 1.14 46.58 -45.54
CA GLY A 617 0.43 47.12 -46.70
C GLY A 617 1.27 47.97 -47.60
N THR A 618 0.64 48.81 -48.44
CA THR A 618 1.33 49.63 -49.42
C THR A 618 2.00 50.88 -48.83
N THR A 619 1.50 51.32 -47.68
CA THR A 619 2.09 52.42 -46.88
C THR A 619 2.34 51.86 -45.48
N VAL A 620 3.56 51.57 -45.17
CA VAL A 620 3.94 51.00 -43.88
C VAL A 620 4.32 52.12 -42.94
N ASP A 621 3.67 52.14 -41.78
CA ASP A 621 4.12 52.96 -40.66
C ASP A 621 5.30 52.23 -40.01
N LYS A 622 6.51 52.75 -40.21
CA LYS A 622 7.75 52.16 -39.69
C LYS A 622 7.84 52.23 -38.16
N THR A 623 6.98 53.02 -37.52
CA THR A 623 6.94 53.10 -36.06
C THR A 623 6.31 51.88 -35.41
N THR A 624 5.51 51.10 -36.17
CA THR A 624 4.91 49.84 -35.69
C THR A 624 5.77 48.60 -35.99
N PHE A 625 6.90 48.81 -36.72
CA PHE A 625 7.79 47.70 -37.09
C PHE A 625 8.39 47.02 -35.88
N TRP A 626 8.27 45.74 -35.83
CA TRP A 626 8.85 44.90 -34.79
C TRP A 626 9.55 43.69 -35.40
N ASP A 627 10.75 43.47 -34.95
CA ASP A 627 11.55 42.29 -35.29
C ASP A 627 12.39 41.92 -34.07
N PRO A 628 12.36 40.67 -33.59
CA PRO A 628 13.09 40.26 -32.41
C PRO A 628 14.60 40.38 -32.49
N GLU A 629 15.17 40.67 -33.67
CA GLU A 629 16.60 40.92 -33.88
C GLU A 629 16.96 42.41 -33.88
N THR A 630 16.01 43.31 -33.90
CA THR A 630 16.31 44.75 -33.86
C THR A 630 16.65 45.23 -32.47
N VAL A 631 17.59 46.16 -32.37
CA VAL A 631 17.99 46.79 -31.10
C VAL A 631 16.77 47.43 -30.39
N SER A 632 15.85 48.04 -31.15
CA SER A 632 14.66 48.62 -30.57
C SER A 632 13.75 47.58 -29.88
N SER A 633 13.47 46.46 -30.53
CA SER A 633 12.64 45.41 -29.97
C SER A 633 13.31 44.73 -28.79
N LEU A 634 14.63 44.55 -28.84
CA LEU A 634 15.40 43.97 -27.72
C LEU A 634 15.42 44.91 -26.49
N ASN A 635 15.51 46.24 -26.74
CA ASN A 635 15.55 47.25 -25.68
C ASN A 635 14.16 47.47 -25.01
N GLU A 636 13.09 46.99 -25.59
CA GLU A 636 11.78 46.94 -24.92
C GLU A 636 11.75 46.06 -23.67
N GLY A 637 12.73 45.12 -23.57
CA GLY A 637 12.83 44.18 -22.43
C GLY A 637 11.68 43.20 -22.31
N LYS A 638 10.95 42.95 -23.42
CA LYS A 638 9.77 42.05 -23.43
C LYS A 638 10.06 40.68 -23.97
N ILE A 639 11.19 40.52 -24.66
CA ILE A 639 11.61 39.22 -25.21
C ILE A 639 12.30 38.43 -24.12
N ILE A 640 11.72 37.32 -23.72
CA ILE A 640 12.26 36.41 -22.71
C ILE A 640 13.19 35.39 -23.36
N GLY A 641 12.77 34.79 -24.48
CA GLY A 641 13.55 33.78 -25.20
C GLY A 641 13.39 33.89 -26.70
N TYR A 642 14.43 33.55 -27.43
CA TYR A 642 14.48 33.66 -28.88
C TYR A 642 15.34 32.57 -29.52
N GLY A 643 14.82 31.95 -30.60
CA GLY A 643 15.52 30.92 -31.36
C GLY A 643 15.26 31.05 -32.85
N PRO A 644 16.19 31.64 -33.67
CA PRO A 644 16.09 31.77 -35.12
C PRO A 644 16.72 30.60 -35.87
N ALA A 645 16.24 30.42 -37.11
CA ALA A 645 16.93 29.66 -38.15
C ALA A 645 16.76 30.37 -39.50
N TYR A 646 17.84 30.52 -40.23
CA TYR A 646 17.85 31.06 -41.59
C TYR A 646 18.03 29.95 -42.60
N ILE A 647 17.13 29.90 -43.56
CA ILE A 647 17.16 28.94 -44.67
C ILE A 647 17.74 29.66 -45.87
N THR A 648 18.98 29.38 -46.17
CA THR A 648 19.75 30.04 -47.26
C THR A 648 19.98 29.12 -48.46
N GLU A 649 19.63 27.86 -48.35
CA GLU A 649 19.80 26.84 -49.38
C GLU A 649 18.52 26.08 -49.60
N SER A 650 18.28 25.68 -50.84
CA SER A 650 17.17 24.80 -51.17
C SER A 650 17.37 23.40 -50.60
N HIS A 651 16.30 22.85 -50.05
CA HIS A 651 16.25 21.47 -49.64
C HIS A 651 14.92 20.89 -50.13
N THR A 652 15.00 20.16 -51.21
CA THR A 652 13.81 19.56 -51.90
C THR A 652 13.87 18.05 -51.86
N GLY A 653 12.78 17.40 -52.26
CA GLY A 653 12.66 15.93 -52.34
C GLY A 653 12.06 15.30 -51.04
N SER A 654 12.50 15.69 -49.86
CA SER A 654 11.93 15.24 -48.60
C SER A 654 12.17 16.29 -47.51
N MET A 655 11.31 16.35 -46.53
CA MET A 655 11.52 17.20 -45.35
C MET A 655 12.67 16.67 -44.49
N LYS A 656 13.46 17.57 -43.91
CA LYS A 656 14.49 17.27 -42.90
C LYS A 656 14.16 17.88 -41.56
N ASP A 657 14.75 17.31 -40.50
CA ASP A 657 14.63 17.83 -39.14
C ASP A 657 15.40 19.14 -38.98
N LEU A 658 14.82 20.05 -38.24
CA LEU A 658 15.41 21.33 -37.82
C LEU A 658 15.12 21.56 -36.35
N ALA A 659 16.15 21.93 -35.59
CA ALA A 659 16.02 22.39 -34.22
C ALA A 659 16.47 23.83 -34.11
N LEU A 660 15.66 24.67 -33.49
CA LEU A 660 15.95 26.06 -33.16
C LEU A 660 16.24 26.14 -31.66
N PRO A 661 17.51 26.13 -31.23
CA PRO A 661 17.83 26.36 -29.82
C PRO A 661 17.32 27.74 -29.38
N ILE A 662 16.74 27.80 -28.18
CA ILE A 662 16.24 29.03 -27.60
C ILE A 662 17.29 29.58 -26.65
N VAL A 663 17.72 30.82 -26.90
CA VAL A 663 18.52 31.59 -25.95
C VAL A 663 17.59 32.49 -25.15
N TYR A 664 17.89 32.63 -23.86
CA TYR A 664 17.11 33.45 -22.95
C TYR A 664 17.84 34.73 -22.60
N TYR A 665 17.14 35.85 -22.63
CA TYR A 665 17.70 37.15 -22.25
C TYR A 665 17.66 37.37 -20.74
N GLU A 666 16.71 36.72 -20.08
CA GLU A 666 16.63 36.69 -18.61
C GLU A 666 16.51 35.24 -18.11
N LYS A 667 17.23 34.96 -17.03
CA LYS A 667 17.16 33.70 -16.33
C LYS A 667 16.27 33.87 -15.09
N THR A 668 14.99 34.17 -15.30
CA THR A 668 14.04 34.33 -14.19
C THR A 668 13.62 32.98 -13.60
N ASP A 669 13.49 32.93 -12.28
CA ASP A 669 13.05 31.72 -11.57
C ASP A 669 11.52 31.57 -11.53
N THR A 670 10.80 32.60 -11.93
CA THR A 670 9.34 32.61 -12.02
C THR A 670 8.90 32.61 -13.48
N PRO A 671 7.91 31.78 -13.86
CA PRO A 671 7.31 31.85 -15.19
C PRO A 671 6.70 33.24 -15.43
N PRO A 672 6.72 33.74 -16.67
CA PRO A 672 6.02 34.99 -16.99
C PRO A 672 4.52 34.84 -16.75
N THR A 673 3.92 35.88 -16.21
CA THR A 673 2.50 35.98 -15.93
C THR A 673 1.80 36.76 -17.04
N GLY A 674 1.56 36.17 -18.20
CA GLY A 674 0.92 36.98 -19.24
C GLY A 674 0.39 36.19 -20.40
#